data_aa641ac030c2ec003b2f925c6491bb72
#
_entry.id   aa641ac030c2ec003b2f925c6491bb72
#
_cell.length_a   1.000
_cell.length_b   1.000
_cell.length_c   1.000
_cell.angle_alpha   90.00
_cell.angle_beta   90.00
_cell.angle_gamma   90.00
#
_symmetry.space_group_name_H-M   'P 1'
#
loop_
_entity.id
_entity.type
_entity.pdbx_description
1 polymer ?
#
loop_
_entity_poly.entity_id
_entity_poly.type
_entity_poly.pdbx_seq_one_letter_code
_entity_poly.pdbx_strand_id
1 'polypeptide(L)'
;MRLSDLHTGQSGIIVKVLGHGGFRKRVVEMGFIKGKKVDVLLNAPLKDPVKYKIMGYEVSLRHSEAEMIEVITEEEARKIGNDSRLNGKRDVLPGIEDNNQNDTTAENLEELAAKRSKTINVALVGNPNCGKTSLFNFVSGAHERVGNYSGVTVDAKEGHASFDGYEFNIVDLPGTYSLSAYSPEELYVRKQLVEKTPDVIINVIDTSNLERNLYLTTQLIDMHMRMVVALNMFDETEKRGDNVDFDKLSELFGVPMIPTVFTTGKGVKNLFKQIISTYEDTEDADAHYRHIHINHGHEIEHGISEIQEHLRKVPSLTNHYSTRYLAIKLLEHDKEVENMVSSLPDAREIMMHRDDAARRVKEETNEDSETAIMDAKYGFIHGALKEAKYRTGNNADTYEWTHNLDAILTNKYVGFPIFIMVLIIMFASTFYVGAYPQDWIEACVTWLQEGIGQHMPDGPVKAMLIDGVLGGVGSVIVFLPQILILYLFISFMEDSGYMSRAAFIMDKLMHKMGLHGKSFIPLIMGFGCNVPAVMSTRTIESRRSRLVTMLILPLMSCEARIPIYIMIISTFFTRNLQWLIMLSLYLIGIAMAVLMSKLFTKVLVKGEDTPFVMELPPYRFPTTKALLRHTWEKGKQYLRKMGGIILVASIVVWALGYFPHPEGLTNQQQQEQSYIGRIGKTVEPVFKLQGFNWKLDIGLLAGVGAKEIVASTMGVIYSNDESFGDDNSYNDEGGKYEHLHQYITDDIAQMHGLNPADAVPVATLTCYCFLLFVLLYFPCIATIAAIKGETGSWKWALFVAGYTTCLAWVVSAVVFQLGRLFL
;
A
#
# COMPACT_ATOMS: atom_id res chain seq x y z
N MET A 1 -27.55 -13.02 -19.52
CA MET A 1 -27.22 -13.55 -18.18
C MET A 1 -26.15 -12.65 -17.54
N ARG A 2 -25.91 -12.76 -16.23
CA ARG A 2 -24.86 -12.00 -15.54
C ARG A 2 -23.57 -12.81 -15.47
N LEU A 3 -22.43 -12.13 -15.39
CA LEU A 3 -21.14 -12.81 -15.24
C LEU A 3 -21.09 -13.65 -13.95
N SER A 4 -21.79 -13.21 -12.90
CA SER A 4 -21.97 -13.94 -11.63
C SER A 4 -22.72 -15.27 -11.79
N ASP A 5 -23.52 -15.46 -12.85
CA ASP A 5 -24.31 -16.67 -13.09
C ASP A 5 -23.47 -17.80 -13.71
N LEU A 6 -22.27 -17.46 -14.23
CA LEU A 6 -21.35 -18.43 -14.81
C LEU A 6 -20.64 -19.24 -13.71
N HIS A 7 -20.50 -20.53 -13.94
CA HIS A 7 -19.79 -21.44 -13.04
C HIS A 7 -18.34 -21.66 -13.47
N THR A 8 -17.52 -22.12 -12.54
CA THR A 8 -16.12 -22.48 -12.80
C THR A 8 -15.98 -23.36 -14.04
N GLY A 9 -15.12 -22.97 -14.97
CA GLY A 9 -14.89 -23.64 -16.24
C GLY A 9 -15.83 -23.20 -17.39
N GLN A 10 -16.78 -22.31 -17.12
CA GLN A 10 -17.65 -21.73 -18.14
C GLN A 10 -17.05 -20.44 -18.68
N SER A 11 -17.40 -20.11 -19.92
CA SER A 11 -16.99 -18.90 -20.63
C SER A 11 -18.20 -18.09 -21.07
N GLY A 12 -18.05 -16.77 -21.08
CA GLY A 12 -19.04 -15.86 -21.64
C GLY A 12 -18.38 -14.78 -22.49
N ILE A 13 -19.17 -14.13 -23.33
CA ILE A 13 -18.76 -12.95 -24.10
C ILE A 13 -19.45 -11.75 -23.49
N ILE A 14 -18.69 -10.71 -23.15
CA ILE A 14 -19.20 -9.51 -22.47
C ILE A 14 -20.07 -8.73 -23.46
N VAL A 15 -21.30 -8.44 -23.07
CA VAL A 15 -22.26 -7.63 -23.82
C VAL A 15 -22.24 -6.20 -23.33
N LYS A 16 -22.27 -6.02 -22.01
CA LYS A 16 -22.36 -4.68 -21.39
C LYS A 16 -21.85 -4.73 -19.95
N VAL A 17 -21.17 -3.66 -19.53
CA VAL A 17 -20.87 -3.39 -18.12
C VAL A 17 -21.90 -2.42 -17.59
N LEU A 18 -22.70 -2.86 -16.62
CA LEU A 18 -23.68 -2.06 -15.91
C LEU A 18 -23.00 -1.37 -14.71
N GLY A 19 -23.61 -0.35 -14.18
CA GLY A 19 -23.05 0.42 -13.09
C GLY A 19 -22.53 1.77 -13.58
N HIS A 20 -22.23 2.67 -12.63
CA HIS A 20 -21.85 4.05 -12.91
C HIS A 20 -20.58 4.43 -12.14
N GLY A 21 -19.87 5.44 -12.63
CA GLY A 21 -18.73 6.02 -11.93
C GLY A 21 -17.51 5.05 -11.86
N GLY A 22 -16.85 5.05 -10.70
CA GLY A 22 -15.56 4.38 -10.51
C GLY A 22 -15.53 2.89 -10.78
N PHE A 23 -16.60 2.19 -10.50
CA PHE A 23 -16.67 0.74 -10.74
C PHE A 23 -16.56 0.43 -12.24
N ARG A 24 -17.44 1.03 -13.04
CA ARG A 24 -17.47 0.77 -14.49
C ARG A 24 -16.15 1.10 -15.15
N LYS A 25 -15.57 2.27 -14.81
CA LYS A 25 -14.27 2.69 -15.33
C LYS A 25 -13.17 1.69 -15.00
N ARG A 26 -13.07 1.31 -13.73
CA ARG A 26 -12.02 0.38 -13.27
C ARG A 26 -12.13 -1.00 -13.92
N VAL A 27 -13.36 -1.51 -14.09
CA VAL A 27 -13.60 -2.81 -14.72
C VAL A 27 -13.29 -2.76 -16.22
N VAL A 28 -13.63 -1.65 -16.91
CA VAL A 28 -13.29 -1.46 -18.32
C VAL A 28 -11.78 -1.29 -18.51
N GLU A 29 -11.10 -0.51 -17.69
CA GLU A 29 -9.63 -0.39 -17.67
C GLU A 29 -8.94 -1.75 -17.46
N MET A 30 -9.58 -2.67 -16.73
CA MET A 30 -9.14 -4.05 -16.57
C MET A 30 -9.51 -4.95 -17.75
N GLY A 31 -10.03 -4.39 -18.85
CA GLY A 31 -10.32 -5.12 -20.08
C GLY A 31 -11.67 -5.81 -20.15
N PHE A 32 -12.60 -5.56 -19.22
CA PHE A 32 -13.99 -6.05 -19.32
C PHE A 32 -14.78 -5.18 -20.31
N ILE A 33 -14.45 -5.28 -21.58
CA ILE A 33 -15.05 -4.53 -22.67
C ILE A 33 -15.95 -5.41 -23.51
N LYS A 34 -16.90 -4.79 -24.21
CA LYS A 34 -17.85 -5.45 -25.09
C LYS A 34 -17.15 -6.32 -26.15
N GLY A 35 -17.65 -7.53 -26.35
CA GLY A 35 -17.14 -8.48 -27.34
C GLY A 35 -15.94 -9.29 -26.88
N LYS A 36 -15.37 -9.05 -25.67
CA LYS A 36 -14.26 -9.87 -25.14
C LYS A 36 -14.79 -11.09 -24.41
N LYS A 37 -14.07 -12.21 -24.61
CA LYS A 37 -14.33 -13.46 -23.91
C LYS A 37 -13.80 -13.38 -22.49
N VAL A 38 -14.59 -13.84 -21.53
CA VAL A 38 -14.23 -13.98 -20.12
C VAL A 38 -14.46 -15.43 -19.69
N ASP A 39 -13.46 -16.02 -19.06
CA ASP A 39 -13.52 -17.40 -18.54
C ASP A 39 -13.58 -17.36 -17.03
N VAL A 40 -14.44 -18.16 -16.41
CA VAL A 40 -14.52 -18.32 -14.95
C VAL A 40 -13.53 -19.39 -14.54
N LEU A 41 -12.47 -19.01 -13.84
CA LEU A 41 -11.40 -19.93 -13.45
C LEU A 41 -11.68 -20.63 -12.13
N LEU A 42 -11.96 -19.84 -11.08
CA LEU A 42 -11.99 -20.34 -9.72
C LEU A 42 -12.78 -19.42 -8.77
N ASN A 43 -13.47 -20.02 -7.80
CA ASN A 43 -14.06 -19.29 -6.70
C ASN A 43 -13.11 -19.30 -5.49
N ALA A 44 -13.00 -18.18 -4.76
CA ALA A 44 -12.28 -18.16 -3.49
C ALA A 44 -12.82 -19.22 -2.50
N PRO A 45 -12.02 -19.66 -1.50
CA PRO A 45 -12.44 -20.66 -0.50
C PRO A 45 -13.76 -20.35 0.18
N LEU A 46 -14.09 -19.07 0.36
CA LEU A 46 -15.34 -18.59 0.94
C LEU A 46 -16.43 -18.29 -0.10
N LYS A 47 -16.26 -18.74 -1.36
CA LYS A 47 -17.13 -18.53 -2.53
C LYS A 47 -17.19 -17.09 -3.05
N ASP A 48 -16.38 -16.18 -2.53
CA ASP A 48 -16.28 -14.80 -2.95
C ASP A 48 -14.93 -14.23 -2.49
N PRO A 49 -14.14 -13.53 -3.36
CA PRO A 49 -14.41 -13.19 -4.76
C PRO A 49 -14.25 -14.36 -5.75
N VAL A 50 -14.62 -14.13 -7.00
CA VAL A 50 -14.47 -15.08 -8.11
C VAL A 50 -13.32 -14.65 -9.00
N LYS A 51 -12.52 -15.60 -9.49
CA LYS A 51 -11.38 -15.40 -10.36
C LYS A 51 -11.80 -15.62 -11.80
N TYR A 52 -11.54 -14.63 -12.63
CA TYR A 52 -11.84 -14.60 -14.06
C TYR A 52 -10.55 -14.48 -14.87
N LYS A 53 -10.55 -15.02 -16.09
CA LYS A 53 -9.51 -14.79 -17.09
C LYS A 53 -10.08 -13.93 -18.21
N ILE A 54 -9.43 -12.81 -18.49
CA ILE A 54 -9.81 -11.90 -19.56
C ILE A 54 -8.56 -11.36 -20.22
N MET A 55 -8.55 -11.27 -21.54
CA MET A 55 -7.43 -10.75 -22.33
C MET A 55 -6.07 -11.38 -21.98
N GLY A 56 -6.07 -12.66 -21.56
CA GLY A 56 -4.87 -13.41 -21.22
C GLY A 56 -4.34 -13.27 -19.80
N TYR A 57 -4.95 -12.48 -18.93
CA TYR A 57 -4.55 -12.32 -17.53
C TYR A 57 -5.72 -12.61 -16.58
N GLU A 58 -5.42 -12.72 -15.29
CA GLU A 58 -6.35 -13.16 -14.27
C GLU A 58 -6.77 -11.97 -13.37
N VAL A 59 -8.07 -11.78 -13.22
CA VAL A 59 -8.69 -10.72 -12.42
C VAL A 59 -9.68 -11.34 -11.45
N SER A 60 -9.76 -10.80 -10.25
CA SER A 60 -10.74 -11.21 -9.25
C SER A 60 -11.78 -10.11 -9.06
N LEU A 61 -13.05 -10.49 -9.15
CA LEU A 61 -14.20 -9.64 -8.87
C LEU A 61 -15.04 -10.27 -7.76
N ARG A 62 -15.66 -9.44 -6.95
CA ARG A 62 -16.71 -9.91 -6.03
C ARG A 62 -17.96 -10.31 -6.79
N HIS A 63 -18.75 -11.19 -6.19
CA HIS A 63 -20.00 -11.65 -6.81
C HIS A 63 -20.94 -10.47 -7.15
N SER A 64 -21.07 -9.52 -6.23
CA SER A 64 -21.86 -8.29 -6.44
C SER A 64 -21.33 -7.40 -7.59
N GLU A 65 -20.04 -7.43 -7.86
CA GLU A 65 -19.40 -6.71 -8.96
C GLU A 65 -19.59 -7.45 -10.28
N ALA A 66 -19.48 -8.77 -10.27
CA ALA A 66 -19.76 -9.62 -11.41
C ALA A 66 -21.24 -9.61 -11.84
N GLU A 67 -22.18 -9.34 -10.91
CA GLU A 67 -23.61 -9.12 -11.24
C GLU A 67 -23.84 -7.89 -12.13
N MET A 68 -22.90 -6.92 -12.11
CA MET A 68 -22.99 -5.72 -12.93
C MET A 68 -22.42 -5.91 -14.35
N ILE A 69 -21.99 -7.13 -14.73
CA ILE A 69 -21.47 -7.41 -16.06
C ILE A 69 -22.41 -8.38 -16.78
N GLU A 70 -22.97 -7.93 -17.90
CA GLU A 70 -23.81 -8.76 -18.75
C GLU A 70 -22.97 -9.55 -19.73
N VAL A 71 -23.24 -10.85 -19.81
CA VAL A 71 -22.57 -11.78 -20.72
C VAL A 71 -23.57 -12.66 -21.46
N ILE A 72 -23.18 -13.14 -22.63
CA ILE A 72 -23.88 -14.16 -23.40
C ILE A 72 -22.97 -15.37 -23.58
N THR A 73 -23.55 -16.54 -23.77
CA THR A 73 -22.79 -17.75 -24.07
C THR A 73 -22.15 -17.69 -25.48
N GLU A 74 -21.07 -18.44 -25.69
CA GLU A 74 -20.43 -18.50 -27.03
C GLU A 74 -21.40 -18.97 -28.11
N GLU A 75 -22.34 -19.84 -27.77
CA GLU A 75 -23.35 -20.32 -28.74
C GLU A 75 -24.34 -19.22 -29.14
N GLU A 76 -24.76 -18.37 -28.19
CA GLU A 76 -25.63 -17.23 -28.46
C GLU A 76 -24.90 -16.16 -29.26
N ALA A 77 -23.63 -15.89 -28.99
CA ALA A 77 -22.82 -14.94 -29.73
C ALA A 77 -22.62 -15.38 -31.19
N ARG A 78 -22.43 -16.67 -31.47
CA ARG A 78 -22.33 -17.21 -32.85
C ARG A 78 -23.63 -17.06 -33.62
N LYS A 79 -24.79 -17.17 -32.97
CA LYS A 79 -26.09 -16.97 -33.59
C LYS A 79 -26.29 -15.51 -34.01
N ILE A 80 -25.93 -14.56 -33.14
CA ILE A 80 -26.01 -13.10 -33.39
C ILE A 80 -25.01 -12.69 -34.50
N GLY A 81 -23.80 -13.25 -34.53
CA GLY A 81 -22.80 -12.97 -35.57
C GLY A 81 -23.17 -13.49 -36.98
N ASN A 82 -24.03 -14.48 -37.05
CA ASN A 82 -24.54 -14.96 -38.36
C ASN A 82 -25.68 -14.10 -38.90
N ASP A 83 -26.47 -13.47 -38.03
CA ASP A 83 -27.57 -12.54 -38.46
C ASP A 83 -27.03 -11.17 -38.92
N SER A 84 -25.91 -10.70 -38.36
CA SER A 84 -25.34 -9.38 -38.73
C SER A 84 -24.55 -9.37 -40.06
N ARG A 85 -24.31 -10.50 -40.71
CA ARG A 85 -23.69 -10.55 -42.05
C ARG A 85 -24.58 -10.14 -43.18
N LEU A 86 -25.86 -9.85 -42.93
CA LEU A 86 -26.84 -9.50 -43.95
C LEU A 86 -27.12 -8.00 -44.11
N ASN A 87 -26.63 -7.11 -43.24
CA ASN A 87 -26.84 -5.67 -43.39
C ASN A 87 -25.60 -4.89 -42.91
N GLY A 88 -24.87 -4.27 -43.87
CA GLY A 88 -23.92 -3.21 -43.55
C GLY A 88 -22.77 -3.08 -44.55
N LYS A 89 -23.03 -2.42 -45.67
CA LYS A 89 -21.99 -1.74 -46.46
C LYS A 89 -21.35 -0.66 -45.57
N ARG A 90 -20.05 -0.78 -45.34
CA ARG A 90 -19.25 0.31 -44.77
C ARG A 90 -18.80 1.19 -45.92
N ASP A 91 -19.33 2.41 -45.98
CA ASP A 91 -18.76 3.47 -46.78
C ASP A 91 -17.47 3.98 -46.12
N VAL A 92 -16.39 3.85 -46.85
CA VAL A 92 -15.10 4.46 -46.51
C VAL A 92 -15.14 5.90 -47.01
N LEU A 93 -15.15 6.87 -46.09
CA LEU A 93 -15.05 8.28 -46.43
C LEU A 93 -13.59 8.69 -46.65
N PRO A 94 -13.28 9.50 -47.67
CA PRO A 94 -11.93 9.96 -47.97
C PRO A 94 -11.46 11.03 -47.00
N GLY A 95 -10.13 11.08 -46.80
CA GLY A 95 -9.44 11.87 -45.81
C GLY A 95 -9.72 13.37 -45.90
N ILE A 96 -9.81 13.97 -44.73
CA ILE A 96 -9.79 15.41 -44.54
C ILE A 96 -8.30 15.80 -44.43
N GLU A 97 -7.84 16.60 -45.39
CA GLU A 97 -6.51 17.21 -45.38
C GLU A 97 -6.44 18.24 -44.24
N ASP A 98 -5.42 18.09 -43.41
CA ASP A 98 -5.08 19.00 -42.31
C ASP A 98 -4.55 20.34 -42.88
N ASN A 99 -5.34 21.39 -42.72
CA ASN A 99 -4.90 22.80 -42.88
C ASN A 99 -4.49 23.34 -41.49
N ASN A 100 -3.36 22.96 -40.98
CA ASN A 100 -2.73 23.57 -39.79
C ASN A 100 -1.37 24.21 -40.18
N GLN A 101 -1.40 25.31 -40.86
CA GLN A 101 -0.29 26.26 -40.97
C GLN A 101 -0.71 27.52 -40.23
N ASN A 102 -0.37 27.68 -38.98
CA ASN A 102 -0.24 28.97 -38.25
C ASN A 102 -0.12 28.89 -36.76
N ASP A 103 0.72 27.98 -36.18
CA ASP A 103 1.05 28.07 -34.76
C ASP A 103 2.60 27.96 -34.50
N THR A 104 3.41 28.45 -35.40
CA THR A 104 4.84 28.11 -35.50
C THR A 104 5.82 29.16 -34.95
N THR A 105 5.42 30.17 -34.18
CA THR A 105 6.39 31.27 -33.85
C THR A 105 6.84 31.32 -32.37
N ALA A 106 6.11 30.80 -31.41
CA ALA A 106 6.54 30.78 -30.00
C ALA A 106 7.20 29.42 -29.62
N GLU A 107 6.72 28.32 -30.14
CA GLU A 107 7.32 26.98 -29.96
C GLU A 107 8.74 26.86 -30.52
N ASN A 108 9.04 27.55 -31.64
CA ASN A 108 10.36 27.50 -32.31
C ASN A 108 11.51 28.08 -31.48
N LEU A 109 11.28 28.98 -30.53
CA LEU A 109 12.37 29.59 -29.73
C LEU A 109 12.71 28.75 -28.50
N GLU A 110 11.72 28.11 -27.87
CA GLU A 110 11.97 27.18 -26.77
C GLU A 110 12.57 25.85 -27.26
N GLU A 111 12.13 25.36 -28.44
CA GLU A 111 12.73 24.19 -29.09
C GLU A 111 14.17 24.43 -29.53
N LEU A 112 14.52 25.62 -30.06
CA LEU A 112 15.90 25.98 -30.41
C LEU A 112 16.80 26.11 -29.17
N ALA A 113 16.27 26.54 -28.04
CA ALA A 113 17.01 26.61 -26.79
C ALA A 113 17.20 25.18 -26.18
N ALA A 114 16.21 24.31 -26.30
CA ALA A 114 16.28 22.92 -25.88
C ALA A 114 17.28 22.10 -26.71
N LYS A 115 17.31 22.28 -28.01
CA LYS A 115 18.30 21.65 -28.94
C LYS A 115 19.77 21.96 -28.62
N ARG A 116 20.05 22.98 -27.81
CA ARG A 116 21.41 23.34 -27.35
C ARG A 116 21.78 22.76 -25.99
N SER A 117 20.82 22.27 -25.24
CA SER A 117 21.06 21.64 -23.93
C SER A 117 21.45 20.16 -24.10
N LYS A 118 22.58 19.75 -23.54
CA LYS A 118 22.98 18.35 -23.45
C LYS A 118 22.32 17.62 -22.27
N THR A 119 21.36 18.24 -21.61
CA THR A 119 20.60 17.66 -20.49
C THR A 119 19.17 17.38 -20.94
N ILE A 120 18.73 16.11 -20.81
CA ILE A 120 17.41 15.64 -21.21
C ILE A 120 16.62 15.26 -19.95
N ASN A 121 15.44 15.84 -19.73
CA ASN A 121 14.54 15.48 -18.64
C ASN A 121 13.59 14.41 -19.11
N VAL A 122 13.65 13.26 -18.44
CA VAL A 122 12.90 12.04 -18.82
C VAL A 122 11.95 11.63 -17.71
N ALA A 123 10.69 11.37 -18.03
CA ALA A 123 9.73 10.77 -17.12
C ALA A 123 9.49 9.29 -17.48
N LEU A 124 9.62 8.39 -16.51
CA LEU A 124 9.23 6.99 -16.65
C LEU A 124 7.75 6.83 -16.31
N VAL A 125 6.96 6.41 -17.28
CA VAL A 125 5.53 6.12 -17.15
C VAL A 125 5.27 4.66 -17.53
N GLY A 126 4.19 4.08 -17.08
CA GLY A 126 3.77 2.72 -17.44
C GLY A 126 2.96 2.04 -16.34
N ASN A 127 2.40 0.91 -16.67
CA ASN A 127 1.53 0.15 -15.77
C ASN A 127 2.28 -0.32 -14.51
N PRO A 128 1.57 -0.61 -13.41
CA PRO A 128 2.17 -1.32 -12.29
C PRO A 128 2.83 -2.63 -12.75
N ASN A 129 3.97 -2.98 -12.18
CA ASN A 129 4.73 -4.22 -12.44
C ASN A 129 5.32 -4.38 -13.85
N CYS A 130 5.27 -3.38 -14.73
CA CYS A 130 5.90 -3.44 -16.06
C CYS A 130 7.44 -3.32 -16.04
N GLY A 131 8.06 -3.08 -14.87
CA GLY A 131 9.51 -3.02 -14.69
C GLY A 131 10.13 -1.61 -14.73
N LYS A 132 9.36 -0.53 -14.55
CA LYS A 132 9.86 0.87 -14.48
C LYS A 132 11.01 1.03 -13.50
N THR A 133 10.78 0.64 -12.25
CA THR A 133 11.79 0.75 -11.19
C THR A 133 13.02 -0.12 -11.49
N SER A 134 12.87 -1.22 -12.24
CA SER A 134 14.02 -2.01 -12.70
C SER A 134 14.88 -1.25 -13.70
N LEU A 135 14.27 -0.55 -14.66
CA LEU A 135 14.98 0.34 -15.57
C LEU A 135 15.66 1.48 -14.80
N PHE A 136 14.91 2.16 -13.93
CA PHE A 136 15.41 3.24 -13.11
C PHE A 136 16.66 2.84 -12.31
N ASN A 137 16.58 1.70 -11.60
CA ASN A 137 17.70 1.18 -10.82
C ASN A 137 18.89 0.72 -11.69
N PHE A 138 18.62 0.21 -12.89
CA PHE A 138 19.66 -0.21 -13.82
C PHE A 138 20.48 0.98 -14.33
N VAL A 139 19.82 2.11 -14.56
CA VAL A 139 20.41 3.29 -15.24
C VAL A 139 20.97 4.30 -14.22
N SER A 140 20.27 4.57 -13.11
CA SER A 140 20.68 5.56 -12.10
C SER A 140 21.80 5.09 -11.17
N GLY A 141 22.08 3.79 -11.11
CA GLY A 141 23.09 3.21 -10.21
C GLY A 141 22.78 3.52 -8.74
N ALA A 142 23.79 4.04 -7.99
CA ALA A 142 23.67 4.35 -6.55
C ALA A 142 23.24 5.83 -6.27
N HIS A 143 22.87 6.63 -7.28
CA HIS A 143 22.57 8.05 -7.16
C HIS A 143 21.06 8.32 -7.16
N GLU A 144 20.34 7.84 -6.13
CA GLU A 144 18.91 8.08 -5.96
C GLU A 144 18.65 9.25 -5.02
N ARG A 145 17.77 10.18 -5.41
CA ARG A 145 17.14 11.16 -4.51
C ARG A 145 15.65 10.87 -4.41
N VAL A 146 15.14 10.75 -3.21
CA VAL A 146 13.70 10.62 -2.94
C VAL A 146 13.12 12.02 -2.75
N GLY A 147 12.30 12.46 -3.67
CA GLY A 147 11.56 13.73 -3.57
C GLY A 147 10.24 13.51 -2.82
N ASN A 148 10.12 14.09 -1.61
CA ASN A 148 8.83 14.17 -0.91
C ASN A 148 8.12 15.46 -1.34
N TYR A 149 7.01 15.33 -2.07
CA TYR A 149 6.19 16.50 -2.42
C TYR A 149 5.05 16.69 -1.40
N SER A 150 4.90 17.95 -0.94
CA SER A 150 3.88 18.32 0.02
C SER A 150 2.46 18.13 -0.56
N GLY A 151 1.67 17.27 0.06
CA GLY A 151 0.25 17.11 -0.23
C GLY A 151 -0.20 15.73 -0.75
N VAL A 152 0.72 14.88 -1.24
CA VAL A 152 0.43 13.51 -1.66
C VAL A 152 1.51 12.58 -1.12
N THR A 153 1.12 11.47 -0.51
CA THR A 153 2.05 10.44 0.03
C THR A 153 2.63 9.54 -1.09
N VAL A 154 2.99 10.14 -2.23
CA VAL A 154 3.55 9.41 -3.38
C VAL A 154 4.98 9.88 -3.57
N ASP A 155 5.92 8.96 -3.41
CA ASP A 155 7.35 9.23 -3.58
C ASP A 155 7.73 9.04 -5.06
N ALA A 156 8.05 10.10 -5.79
CA ALA A 156 8.76 9.99 -7.06
C ALA A 156 10.27 9.91 -6.77
N LYS A 157 10.96 9.02 -7.47
CA LYS A 157 12.41 8.89 -7.39
C LYS A 157 13.06 9.67 -8.53
N GLU A 158 14.03 10.50 -8.21
CA GLU A 158 14.84 11.22 -9.19
C GLU A 158 16.24 10.58 -9.26
N GLY A 159 16.72 10.32 -10.47
CA GLY A 159 18.03 9.74 -10.75
C GLY A 159 18.72 10.42 -11.92
N HIS A 160 20.02 10.28 -12.00
CA HIS A 160 20.84 10.86 -13.07
C HIS A 160 21.61 9.76 -13.79
N ALA A 161 21.71 9.89 -15.10
CA ALA A 161 22.48 9.01 -15.96
C ALA A 161 23.21 9.81 -17.04
N SER A 162 24.33 9.28 -17.53
CA SER A 162 25.04 9.86 -18.68
C SER A 162 25.19 8.81 -19.77
N PHE A 163 24.87 9.18 -21.01
CA PHE A 163 25.02 8.30 -22.16
C PHE A 163 25.29 9.14 -23.43
N ASP A 164 26.28 8.77 -24.19
CA ASP A 164 26.67 9.35 -25.47
C ASP A 164 26.85 10.89 -25.45
N GLY A 165 27.38 11.40 -24.34
CA GLY A 165 27.63 12.85 -24.15
C GLY A 165 26.42 13.66 -23.69
N TYR A 166 25.28 13.02 -23.41
CA TYR A 166 24.09 13.61 -22.83
C TYR A 166 23.96 13.25 -21.36
N GLU A 167 23.40 14.17 -20.56
CA GLU A 167 23.00 13.96 -19.18
C GLU A 167 21.48 13.78 -19.11
N PHE A 168 21.02 12.73 -18.46
CA PHE A 168 19.61 12.39 -18.29
C PHE A 168 19.19 12.60 -16.85
N ASN A 169 18.18 13.44 -16.66
CA ASN A 169 17.46 13.57 -15.40
C ASN A 169 16.21 12.69 -15.47
N ILE A 170 16.23 11.58 -14.79
CA ILE A 170 15.17 10.57 -14.90
C ILE A 170 14.29 10.62 -13.67
N VAL A 171 12.98 10.75 -13.86
CA VAL A 171 11.97 10.72 -12.78
C VAL A 171 11.15 9.43 -12.91
N ASP A 172 11.21 8.54 -11.90
CA ASP A 172 10.37 7.34 -11.83
C ASP A 172 9.00 7.72 -11.25
N LEU A 173 7.98 7.72 -12.09
CA LEU A 173 6.61 8.02 -11.69
C LEU A 173 5.89 6.75 -11.22
N PRO A 174 4.91 6.86 -10.31
CA PRO A 174 4.09 5.73 -9.88
C PRO A 174 3.49 4.95 -11.05
N GLY A 175 3.28 3.63 -10.83
CA GLY A 175 2.59 2.82 -11.82
C GLY A 175 1.13 3.19 -11.92
N THR A 176 0.64 3.41 -13.16
CA THR A 176 -0.75 3.74 -13.42
C THR A 176 -1.28 3.00 -14.64
N TYR A 177 -2.56 2.65 -14.63
CA TYR A 177 -3.22 2.02 -15.77
C TYR A 177 -3.84 3.03 -16.71
N SER A 178 -4.16 4.21 -16.18
CA SER A 178 -4.74 5.33 -16.93
C SER A 178 -4.31 6.67 -16.34
N LEU A 179 -4.54 7.75 -17.06
CA LEU A 179 -4.31 9.14 -16.62
C LEU A 179 -5.62 9.80 -16.17
N SER A 180 -6.54 9.01 -15.62
CA SER A 180 -7.77 9.51 -15.03
C SER A 180 -7.51 10.04 -13.62
N ALA A 181 -8.31 11.00 -13.14
CA ALA A 181 -8.17 11.57 -11.80
C ALA A 181 -8.81 10.69 -10.70
N TYR A 182 -8.75 9.37 -10.85
CA TYR A 182 -9.46 8.42 -9.98
C TYR A 182 -8.67 8.05 -8.75
N SER A 183 -7.38 7.73 -8.92
CA SER A 183 -6.47 7.46 -7.82
C SER A 183 -5.54 8.65 -7.56
N PRO A 184 -5.04 8.83 -6.33
CA PRO A 184 -4.04 9.85 -6.04
C PRO A 184 -2.77 9.70 -6.87
N GLU A 185 -2.39 8.46 -7.20
CA GLU A 185 -1.24 8.11 -8.02
C GLU A 185 -1.45 8.57 -9.47
N GLU A 186 -2.61 8.29 -10.06
CA GLU A 186 -2.96 8.73 -11.42
C GLU A 186 -2.98 10.24 -11.53
N LEU A 187 -3.60 10.91 -10.54
CA LEU A 187 -3.62 12.37 -10.48
C LEU A 187 -2.21 12.95 -10.35
N TYR A 188 -1.36 12.31 -9.54
CA TYR A 188 0.03 12.72 -9.38
C TYR A 188 0.82 12.61 -10.68
N VAL A 189 0.74 11.44 -11.37
CA VAL A 189 1.39 11.22 -12.67
C VAL A 189 0.95 12.28 -13.67
N ARG A 190 -0.36 12.52 -13.80
CA ARG A 190 -0.92 13.52 -14.69
C ARG A 190 -0.39 14.93 -14.40
N LYS A 191 -0.39 15.35 -13.13
CA LYS A 191 0.16 16.65 -12.72
C LYS A 191 1.65 16.78 -13.02
N GLN A 192 2.44 15.76 -12.75
CA GLN A 192 3.87 15.79 -13.06
C GLN A 192 4.14 15.92 -14.56
N LEU A 193 3.39 15.23 -15.41
CA LEU A 193 3.53 15.32 -16.86
C LEU A 193 3.17 16.70 -17.38
N VAL A 194 2.15 17.34 -16.83
CA VAL A 194 1.67 18.65 -17.26
C VAL A 194 2.51 19.80 -16.66
N GLU A 195 2.78 19.76 -15.35
CA GLU A 195 3.46 20.86 -14.65
C GLU A 195 4.98 20.88 -14.89
N LYS A 196 5.62 19.72 -15.00
CA LYS A 196 7.07 19.61 -15.22
C LYS A 196 7.47 19.42 -16.68
N THR A 197 6.49 19.16 -17.57
CA THR A 197 6.71 18.98 -19.03
C THR A 197 8.06 18.32 -19.35
N PRO A 198 8.20 16.99 -19.17
CA PRO A 198 9.45 16.30 -19.47
C PRO A 198 9.76 16.41 -20.97
N ASP A 199 11.06 16.48 -21.35
CA ASP A 199 11.46 16.56 -22.74
C ASP A 199 11.08 15.32 -23.53
N VAL A 200 11.19 14.11 -22.90
CA VAL A 200 10.78 12.82 -23.46
C VAL A 200 10.18 11.93 -22.38
N ILE A 201 9.11 11.22 -22.72
CA ILE A 201 8.52 10.19 -21.86
C ILE A 201 9.04 8.81 -22.30
N ILE A 202 9.46 7.99 -21.35
CA ILE A 202 9.64 6.56 -21.57
C ILE A 202 8.39 5.85 -21.04
N ASN A 203 7.57 5.34 -21.95
CA ASN A 203 6.43 4.50 -21.57
C ASN A 203 6.86 3.04 -21.53
N VAL A 204 6.94 2.46 -20.34
CA VAL A 204 7.36 1.09 -20.12
C VAL A 204 6.16 0.16 -20.18
N ILE A 205 6.18 -0.77 -21.13
CA ILE A 205 5.11 -1.75 -21.41
C ILE A 205 5.61 -3.15 -21.08
N ASP A 206 4.77 -3.92 -20.40
CA ASP A 206 4.93 -5.36 -20.28
C ASP A 206 4.40 -6.04 -21.56
N THR A 207 5.33 -6.61 -22.35
CA THR A 207 4.98 -7.26 -23.61
C THR A 207 4.13 -8.51 -23.44
N SER A 208 4.11 -9.09 -22.26
CA SER A 208 3.27 -10.26 -21.95
C SER A 208 1.78 -9.92 -21.88
N ASN A 209 1.43 -8.63 -21.71
CA ASN A 209 0.07 -8.11 -21.64
C ASN A 209 -0.11 -6.86 -22.52
N LEU A 210 0.25 -7.00 -23.77
CA LEU A 210 0.44 -5.89 -24.72
C LEU A 210 -0.86 -5.07 -24.92
N GLU A 211 -1.98 -5.72 -25.18
CA GLU A 211 -3.26 -5.06 -25.48
C GLU A 211 -3.70 -4.11 -24.35
N ARG A 212 -3.54 -4.55 -23.11
CA ARG A 212 -3.89 -3.75 -21.96
C ARG A 212 -2.92 -2.59 -21.70
N ASN A 213 -1.63 -2.86 -21.84
CA ASN A 213 -0.61 -1.83 -21.58
C ASN A 213 -0.64 -0.71 -22.61
N LEU A 214 -1.05 -1.00 -23.85
CA LEU A 214 -1.19 -0.02 -24.92
C LEU A 214 -2.31 1.01 -24.65
N TYR A 215 -3.25 0.74 -23.74
CA TYR A 215 -4.29 1.70 -23.38
C TYR A 215 -3.71 3.00 -22.79
N LEU A 216 -2.74 2.89 -21.89
CA LEU A 216 -2.03 4.08 -21.34
C LEU A 216 -1.27 4.81 -22.46
N THR A 217 -0.69 4.09 -23.43
CA THR A 217 -0.03 4.68 -24.61
C THR A 217 -1.00 5.57 -25.39
N THR A 218 -2.25 5.11 -25.59
CA THR A 218 -3.26 5.92 -26.30
C THR A 218 -3.57 7.23 -25.58
N GLN A 219 -3.57 7.22 -24.25
CA GLN A 219 -3.82 8.44 -23.46
C GLN A 219 -2.64 9.41 -23.49
N LEU A 220 -1.41 8.89 -23.54
CA LEU A 220 -0.21 9.71 -23.71
C LEU A 220 -0.14 10.35 -25.11
N ILE A 221 -0.60 9.64 -26.14
CA ILE A 221 -0.77 10.17 -27.50
C ILE A 221 -1.75 11.34 -27.50
N ASP A 222 -2.90 11.22 -26.84
CA ASP A 222 -3.90 12.30 -26.71
C ASP A 222 -3.31 13.56 -26.04
N MET A 223 -2.32 13.41 -25.15
CA MET A 223 -1.63 14.53 -24.51
C MET A 223 -0.59 15.23 -25.42
N HIS A 224 -0.32 14.72 -26.61
CA HIS A 224 0.68 15.22 -27.56
C HIS A 224 2.11 15.32 -26.98
N MET A 225 2.51 14.32 -26.17
CA MET A 225 3.83 14.31 -25.58
C MET A 225 4.82 13.46 -26.38
N ARG A 226 6.07 13.94 -26.50
CA ARG A 226 7.15 13.14 -27.11
C ARG A 226 7.42 11.92 -26.25
N MET A 227 7.32 10.72 -26.82
CA MET A 227 7.54 9.49 -26.08
C MET A 227 8.27 8.42 -26.88
N VAL A 228 8.94 7.54 -26.14
CA VAL A 228 9.52 6.29 -26.63
C VAL A 228 8.92 5.16 -25.80
N VAL A 229 8.48 4.11 -26.45
CA VAL A 229 7.91 2.92 -25.79
C VAL A 229 9.02 1.90 -25.58
N ALA A 230 9.22 1.49 -24.33
CA ALA A 230 10.11 0.41 -23.96
C ALA A 230 9.31 -0.89 -23.77
N LEU A 231 9.45 -1.82 -24.70
CA LEU A 231 8.79 -3.13 -24.68
C LEU A 231 9.59 -4.07 -23.77
N ASN A 232 9.30 -4.05 -22.48
CA ASN A 232 10.02 -4.82 -21.46
C ASN A 232 9.47 -6.25 -21.32
N MET A 233 10.26 -7.12 -20.66
CA MET A 233 9.99 -8.56 -20.55
C MET A 233 9.91 -9.27 -21.90
N PHE A 234 10.65 -8.76 -22.87
CA PHE A 234 10.67 -9.31 -24.21
C PHE A 234 11.14 -10.77 -24.26
N ASP A 235 12.00 -11.19 -23.35
CA ASP A 235 12.45 -12.57 -23.18
C ASP A 235 11.31 -13.53 -22.80
N GLU A 236 10.27 -13.04 -22.11
CA GLU A 236 9.07 -13.85 -21.82
C GLU A 236 8.21 -14.03 -23.07
N THR A 237 8.11 -13.00 -23.91
CA THR A 237 7.41 -13.02 -25.21
C THR A 237 8.11 -13.97 -26.19
N GLU A 238 9.45 -13.92 -26.26
CA GLU A 238 10.26 -14.87 -27.04
C GLU A 238 10.05 -16.33 -26.57
N LYS A 239 10.06 -16.58 -25.26
CA LYS A 239 9.84 -17.93 -24.69
C LYS A 239 8.42 -18.47 -24.96
N ARG A 240 7.41 -17.61 -24.97
CA ARG A 240 6.03 -18.00 -25.30
C ARG A 240 5.84 -18.31 -26.78
N GLY A 241 6.75 -17.86 -27.63
CA GLY A 241 6.62 -17.96 -29.07
C GLY A 241 5.57 -16.99 -29.62
N ASP A 242 5.29 -15.90 -28.89
CA ASP A 242 4.43 -14.83 -29.38
C ASP A 242 5.12 -14.14 -30.56
N ASN A 243 4.39 -13.91 -31.64
CA ASN A 243 4.90 -13.25 -32.83
C ASN A 243 4.17 -11.92 -33.01
N VAL A 244 4.94 -10.83 -33.07
CA VAL A 244 4.44 -9.46 -33.27
C VAL A 244 5.41 -8.73 -34.19
N ASP A 245 4.89 -8.05 -35.17
CA ASP A 245 5.64 -7.11 -36.02
C ASP A 245 5.67 -5.77 -35.27
N PHE A 246 6.72 -5.56 -34.45
CA PHE A 246 6.85 -4.35 -33.65
C PHE A 246 7.17 -3.10 -34.47
N ASP A 247 7.80 -3.24 -35.64
CA ASP A 247 8.04 -2.12 -36.55
C ASP A 247 6.71 -1.62 -37.13
N LYS A 248 5.84 -2.54 -37.50
CA LYS A 248 4.49 -2.20 -37.93
C LYS A 248 3.63 -1.61 -36.83
N LEU A 249 3.79 -2.13 -35.62
CA LEU A 249 3.08 -1.60 -34.45
C LEU A 249 3.56 -0.17 -34.11
N SER A 250 4.86 0.10 -34.21
CA SER A 250 5.46 1.43 -34.07
C SER A 250 4.91 2.41 -35.10
N GLU A 251 4.80 1.98 -36.37
CA GLU A 251 4.22 2.79 -37.46
C GLU A 251 2.74 3.11 -37.18
N LEU A 252 1.95 2.13 -36.72
CA LEU A 252 0.51 2.30 -36.45
C LEU A 252 0.23 3.20 -35.23
N PHE A 253 1.10 3.18 -34.21
CA PHE A 253 0.99 4.06 -33.05
C PHE A 253 1.75 5.39 -33.24
N GLY A 254 2.53 5.54 -34.31
CA GLY A 254 3.35 6.73 -34.58
C GLY A 254 4.40 7.04 -33.51
N VAL A 255 4.81 6.04 -32.74
CA VAL A 255 5.79 6.17 -31.66
C VAL A 255 6.81 5.05 -31.73
N PRO A 256 8.11 5.33 -31.55
CA PRO A 256 9.15 4.30 -31.59
C PRO A 256 8.97 3.30 -30.43
N MET A 257 9.06 2.02 -30.76
CA MET A 257 8.91 0.91 -29.83
C MET A 257 10.17 0.05 -29.81
N ILE A 258 10.84 -0.01 -28.66
CA ILE A 258 12.14 -0.67 -28.51
C ILE A 258 12.03 -1.91 -27.61
N PRO A 259 12.33 -3.12 -28.11
CA PRO A 259 12.38 -4.33 -27.30
C PRO A 259 13.50 -4.26 -26.25
N THR A 260 13.13 -4.56 -24.97
CA THR A 260 14.05 -4.45 -23.83
C THR A 260 13.87 -5.59 -22.85
N VAL A 261 14.97 -5.92 -22.12
CA VAL A 261 14.96 -6.82 -20.97
C VAL A 261 15.78 -6.15 -19.88
N PHE A 262 15.15 -5.44 -18.97
CA PHE A 262 15.85 -4.61 -17.99
C PHE A 262 16.66 -5.42 -16.98
N THR A 263 16.30 -6.66 -16.71
CA THR A 263 17.05 -7.56 -15.82
C THR A 263 18.45 -7.89 -16.34
N THR A 264 18.63 -7.95 -17.67
CA THR A 264 19.90 -8.24 -18.34
C THR A 264 20.54 -7.02 -18.99
N GLY A 265 19.79 -5.91 -19.11
CA GLY A 265 20.22 -4.71 -19.82
C GLY A 265 20.14 -4.82 -21.35
N LYS A 266 19.57 -5.92 -21.90
CA LYS A 266 19.37 -6.07 -23.38
C LYS A 266 18.44 -4.95 -23.87
N GLY A 267 18.81 -4.26 -24.94
CA GLY A 267 18.00 -3.21 -25.57
C GLY A 267 18.11 -1.83 -24.91
N VAL A 268 18.64 -1.68 -23.69
CA VAL A 268 18.69 -0.39 -22.98
C VAL A 268 19.53 0.65 -23.74
N LYS A 269 20.67 0.27 -24.32
CA LYS A 269 21.49 1.19 -25.14
C LYS A 269 20.73 1.72 -26.36
N ASN A 270 19.95 0.88 -27.04
CA ASN A 270 19.13 1.27 -28.17
C ASN A 270 17.99 2.20 -27.75
N LEU A 271 17.40 1.94 -26.58
CA LEU A 271 16.39 2.82 -25.97
C LEU A 271 16.94 4.24 -25.74
N PHE A 272 18.15 4.37 -25.17
CA PHE A 272 18.75 5.68 -24.94
C PHE A 272 19.14 6.39 -26.23
N LYS A 273 19.63 5.68 -27.24
CA LYS A 273 19.87 6.26 -28.57
C LYS A 273 18.57 6.79 -29.18
N GLN A 274 17.48 6.03 -29.07
CA GLN A 274 16.18 6.46 -29.59
C GLN A 274 15.63 7.69 -28.83
N ILE A 275 15.87 7.79 -27.52
CA ILE A 275 15.49 8.98 -26.73
C ILE A 275 16.24 10.23 -27.23
N ILE A 276 17.54 10.11 -27.48
CA ILE A 276 18.34 11.22 -28.05
C ILE A 276 17.81 11.62 -29.42
N SER A 277 17.57 10.64 -30.29
CA SER A 277 17.01 10.88 -31.64
C SER A 277 15.63 11.57 -31.58
N THR A 278 14.76 11.13 -30.68
CA THR A 278 13.43 11.75 -30.46
C THR A 278 13.53 13.15 -29.84
N TYR A 279 14.57 13.42 -29.03
CA TYR A 279 14.81 14.74 -28.44
C TYR A 279 15.36 15.71 -29.46
N GLU A 280 16.32 15.26 -30.30
CA GLU A 280 16.99 16.10 -31.32
C GLU A 280 16.11 16.31 -32.57
N ASP A 281 15.02 15.57 -32.72
CA ASP A 281 14.11 15.65 -33.87
C ASP A 281 14.88 15.48 -35.20
N THR A 282 15.80 14.49 -35.28
CA THR A 282 16.60 14.20 -36.45
C THR A 282 15.76 13.50 -37.51
N GLU A 283 16.14 13.61 -38.78
CA GLU A 283 15.41 13.01 -39.95
C GLU A 283 15.11 11.51 -39.78
N ASP A 284 15.95 10.79 -39.03
CA ASP A 284 15.70 9.38 -38.67
C ASP A 284 14.54 9.20 -37.68
N ALA A 285 14.21 10.24 -36.88
CA ALA A 285 13.07 10.23 -35.95
C ALA A 285 11.74 10.47 -36.70
N ASP A 286 11.73 11.30 -37.71
CA ASP A 286 10.55 11.61 -38.52
C ASP A 286 9.97 10.38 -39.24
N ALA A 287 10.78 9.37 -39.55
CA ALA A 287 10.33 8.14 -40.21
C ALA A 287 9.40 7.31 -39.32
N HIS A 288 9.50 7.46 -37.98
CA HIS A 288 8.76 6.67 -37.00
C HIS A 288 7.86 7.51 -36.09
N TYR A 289 7.97 8.84 -36.10
CA TYR A 289 7.14 9.73 -35.25
C TYR A 289 6.11 10.44 -36.13
N ARG A 290 4.90 9.90 -36.18
CA ARG A 290 3.75 10.54 -36.82
C ARG A 290 2.79 11.00 -35.75
N HIS A 291 2.32 12.26 -35.83
CA HIS A 291 1.17 12.69 -35.03
C HIS A 291 -0.06 11.89 -35.46
N ILE A 292 -0.42 10.92 -34.63
CA ILE A 292 -1.61 10.11 -34.85
C ILE A 292 -2.71 10.60 -33.93
N HIS A 293 -3.89 10.80 -34.48
CA HIS A 293 -5.11 11.00 -33.73
C HIS A 293 -5.94 9.73 -33.78
N ILE A 294 -6.27 9.21 -32.58
CA ILE A 294 -7.20 8.08 -32.49
C ILE A 294 -8.59 8.60 -32.84
N ASN A 295 -9.20 8.02 -33.85
CA ASN A 295 -10.57 8.36 -34.26
C ASN A 295 -11.57 7.64 -33.33
N HIS A 296 -12.37 8.43 -32.61
CA HIS A 296 -13.33 7.93 -31.62
C HIS A 296 -14.74 7.72 -32.21
N GLY A 297 -14.94 7.95 -33.54
CA GLY A 297 -16.22 7.90 -34.20
C GLY A 297 -16.78 9.31 -34.47
N HIS A 298 -17.71 9.40 -35.43
CA HIS A 298 -18.16 10.67 -36.00
C HIS A 298 -18.71 11.65 -34.95
N GLU A 299 -19.64 11.21 -34.10
CA GLU A 299 -20.29 12.11 -33.13
C GLU A 299 -19.33 12.56 -32.02
N ILE A 300 -18.42 11.69 -31.59
CA ILE A 300 -17.41 12.04 -30.58
C ILE A 300 -16.40 13.04 -31.16
N GLU A 301 -15.92 12.82 -32.37
CA GLU A 301 -14.96 13.73 -33.02
C GLU A 301 -15.61 15.10 -33.33
N HIS A 302 -16.91 15.12 -33.70
CA HIS A 302 -17.67 16.36 -33.86
C HIS A 302 -17.77 17.12 -32.53
N GLY A 303 -18.12 16.42 -31.43
CA GLY A 303 -18.18 17.01 -30.09
C GLY A 303 -16.81 17.52 -29.61
N ILE A 304 -15.71 16.77 -29.88
CA ILE A 304 -14.35 17.21 -29.59
C ILE A 304 -14.06 18.51 -30.33
N SER A 305 -14.40 18.61 -31.62
CA SER A 305 -14.14 19.80 -32.44
C SER A 305 -14.91 21.03 -31.94
N GLU A 306 -16.18 20.87 -31.58
CA GLU A 306 -16.99 21.95 -30.98
C GLU A 306 -16.39 22.47 -29.68
N ILE A 307 -16.02 21.57 -28.77
CA ILE A 307 -15.40 21.94 -27.49
C ILE A 307 -14.04 22.61 -27.71
N GLN A 308 -13.22 22.09 -28.64
CA GLN A 308 -11.91 22.67 -28.96
C GLN A 308 -12.01 24.10 -29.48
N GLU A 309 -13.02 24.44 -30.27
CA GLU A 309 -13.20 25.79 -30.81
C GLU A 309 -13.31 26.82 -29.68
N HIS A 310 -13.99 26.47 -28.58
CA HIS A 310 -14.10 27.34 -27.41
C HIS A 310 -12.83 27.32 -26.55
N LEU A 311 -12.19 26.16 -26.36
CA LEU A 311 -10.98 26.05 -25.56
C LEU A 311 -9.79 26.80 -26.18
N ARG A 312 -9.67 26.86 -27.52
CA ARG A 312 -8.62 27.59 -28.25
C ARG A 312 -8.66 29.10 -28.01
N LYS A 313 -9.81 29.65 -27.58
CA LYS A 313 -9.98 31.08 -27.26
C LYS A 313 -9.33 31.45 -25.91
N VAL A 314 -8.87 30.49 -25.12
CA VAL A 314 -8.35 30.70 -23.77
C VAL A 314 -6.82 30.42 -23.72
N PRO A 315 -5.95 31.46 -23.88
CA PRO A 315 -4.50 31.27 -23.97
C PRO A 315 -3.87 30.64 -22.73
N SER A 316 -4.44 30.84 -21.55
CA SER A 316 -3.95 30.26 -20.29
C SER A 316 -4.04 28.74 -20.23
N LEU A 317 -4.90 28.12 -21.02
CA LEU A 317 -5.03 26.67 -21.12
C LEU A 317 -4.21 26.07 -22.26
N THR A 318 -4.19 26.76 -23.41
CA THR A 318 -3.50 26.28 -24.61
C THR A 318 -1.98 26.19 -24.47
N ASN A 319 -1.41 26.99 -23.56
CA ASN A 319 0.03 26.98 -23.28
C ASN A 319 0.49 25.76 -22.47
N HIS A 320 -0.44 25.07 -21.80
CA HIS A 320 -0.08 23.97 -20.87
C HIS A 320 -0.76 22.65 -21.21
N TYR A 321 -1.85 22.68 -21.98
CA TYR A 321 -2.66 21.48 -22.27
C TYR A 321 -3.04 21.41 -23.75
N SER A 322 -2.98 20.19 -24.30
CA SER A 322 -3.62 19.93 -25.59
C SER A 322 -5.13 20.17 -25.46
N THR A 323 -5.68 21.03 -26.32
CA THR A 323 -7.12 21.30 -26.36
C THR A 323 -7.94 20.05 -26.68
N ARG A 324 -7.39 19.14 -27.49
CA ARG A 324 -8.00 17.83 -27.78
C ARG A 324 -8.06 16.96 -26.53
N TYR A 325 -6.99 16.89 -25.77
CA TYR A 325 -6.96 16.14 -24.50
C TYR A 325 -8.01 16.67 -23.51
N LEU A 326 -8.13 18.01 -23.37
CA LEU A 326 -9.12 18.62 -22.50
C LEU A 326 -10.56 18.31 -22.98
N ALA A 327 -10.81 18.37 -24.28
CA ALA A 327 -12.11 18.06 -24.85
C ALA A 327 -12.49 16.58 -24.62
N ILE A 328 -11.57 15.65 -24.84
CA ILE A 328 -11.76 14.21 -24.55
C ILE A 328 -12.06 14.02 -23.06
N LYS A 329 -11.28 14.65 -22.16
CA LYS A 329 -11.49 14.55 -20.70
C LYS A 329 -12.80 15.14 -20.22
N LEU A 330 -13.28 16.21 -20.85
CA LEU A 330 -14.62 16.75 -20.58
C LEU A 330 -15.72 15.77 -20.99
N LEU A 331 -15.60 15.13 -22.16
CA LEU A 331 -16.53 14.08 -22.60
C LEU A 331 -16.45 12.79 -21.76
N GLU A 332 -15.29 12.52 -21.13
CA GLU A 332 -15.11 11.47 -20.12
C GLU A 332 -15.63 11.88 -18.72
N HIS A 333 -16.22 13.07 -18.55
CA HIS A 333 -16.70 13.62 -17.27
C HIS A 333 -15.61 13.65 -16.17
N ASP A 334 -14.37 14.04 -16.54
CA ASP A 334 -13.27 14.17 -15.60
C ASP A 334 -13.48 15.40 -14.69
N LYS A 335 -13.71 15.15 -13.40
CA LYS A 335 -14.06 16.19 -12.41
C LYS A 335 -12.98 17.28 -12.26
N GLU A 336 -11.70 16.96 -12.45
CA GLU A 336 -10.63 17.94 -12.31
C GLU A 336 -10.61 18.90 -13.50
N VAL A 337 -10.82 18.36 -14.72
CA VAL A 337 -10.94 19.20 -15.92
C VAL A 337 -12.25 20.00 -15.89
N GLU A 338 -13.35 19.41 -15.42
CA GLU A 338 -14.60 20.14 -15.21
C GLU A 338 -14.43 21.33 -14.24
N ASN A 339 -13.75 21.11 -13.11
CA ASN A 339 -13.46 22.18 -12.15
C ASN A 339 -12.55 23.27 -12.75
N MET A 340 -11.54 22.86 -13.52
CA MET A 340 -10.63 23.77 -14.21
C MET A 340 -11.39 24.65 -15.21
N VAL A 341 -12.23 24.05 -16.05
CA VAL A 341 -13.02 24.75 -17.07
C VAL A 341 -14.11 25.59 -16.42
N SER A 342 -14.68 25.18 -15.29
CA SER A 342 -15.72 25.95 -14.56
C SER A 342 -15.23 27.32 -14.08
N SER A 343 -13.92 27.52 -13.98
CA SER A 343 -13.33 28.83 -13.61
C SER A 343 -13.15 29.80 -14.78
N LEU A 344 -13.44 29.36 -16.01
CA LEU A 344 -13.26 30.15 -17.22
C LEU A 344 -14.46 31.05 -17.53
N PRO A 345 -14.28 32.18 -18.26
CA PRO A 345 -15.37 33.04 -18.67
C PRO A 345 -16.46 32.33 -19.49
N ASP A 346 -16.05 31.44 -20.43
CA ASP A 346 -16.94 30.71 -21.36
C ASP A 346 -17.35 29.33 -20.84
N ALA A 347 -17.16 29.06 -19.54
CA ALA A 347 -17.44 27.77 -18.93
C ALA A 347 -18.82 27.22 -19.24
N ARG A 348 -19.84 28.09 -19.26
CA ARG A 348 -21.24 27.70 -19.49
C ARG A 348 -21.47 27.18 -20.90
N GLU A 349 -20.85 27.80 -21.90
CA GLU A 349 -20.94 27.39 -23.32
C GLU A 349 -20.20 26.07 -23.53
N ILE A 350 -18.97 25.94 -23.01
CA ILE A 350 -18.17 24.71 -23.10
C ILE A 350 -18.94 23.54 -22.48
N MET A 351 -19.54 23.72 -21.30
CA MET A 351 -20.30 22.66 -20.64
C MET A 351 -21.57 22.31 -21.39
N MET A 352 -22.22 23.29 -22.03
CA MET A 352 -23.40 23.04 -22.87
C MET A 352 -23.04 22.19 -24.10
N HIS A 353 -21.95 22.53 -24.81
CA HIS A 353 -21.48 21.74 -25.95
C HIS A 353 -21.08 20.33 -25.54
N ARG A 354 -20.42 20.16 -24.38
CA ARG A 354 -20.13 18.84 -23.81
C ARG A 354 -21.41 18.03 -23.57
N ASP A 355 -22.42 18.60 -22.92
CA ASP A 355 -23.67 17.90 -22.60
C ASP A 355 -24.47 17.54 -23.85
N ASP A 356 -24.46 18.41 -24.85
CA ASP A 356 -25.09 18.14 -26.15
C ASP A 356 -24.35 17.04 -26.92
N ALA A 357 -23.02 17.06 -26.94
CA ALA A 357 -22.21 16.01 -27.57
C ALA A 357 -22.40 14.66 -26.85
N ALA A 358 -22.38 14.64 -25.52
CA ALA A 358 -22.63 13.43 -24.74
C ALA A 358 -24.03 12.85 -24.99
N ARG A 359 -25.04 13.71 -25.18
CA ARG A 359 -26.40 13.28 -25.52
C ARG A 359 -26.45 12.65 -26.91
N ARG A 360 -25.84 13.28 -27.94
CA ARG A 360 -25.78 12.74 -29.31
C ARG A 360 -25.10 11.39 -29.34
N VAL A 361 -23.95 11.25 -28.67
CA VAL A 361 -23.25 9.98 -28.56
C VAL A 361 -24.15 8.91 -27.93
N LYS A 362 -24.90 9.27 -26.87
CA LYS A 362 -25.81 8.32 -26.21
C LYS A 362 -26.99 7.92 -27.10
N GLU A 363 -27.51 8.82 -27.89
CA GLU A 363 -28.58 8.54 -28.84
C GLU A 363 -28.12 7.62 -29.99
N GLU A 364 -26.90 7.80 -30.50
CA GLU A 364 -26.33 6.97 -31.57
C GLU A 364 -25.85 5.60 -31.11
N THR A 365 -25.09 5.56 -30.01
CA THR A 365 -24.41 4.33 -29.55
C THR A 365 -25.17 3.58 -28.45
N ASN A 366 -26.19 4.22 -27.86
CA ASN A 366 -26.89 3.76 -26.65
C ASN A 366 -25.95 3.53 -25.45
N GLU A 367 -24.78 4.20 -25.45
CA GLU A 367 -23.75 4.15 -24.42
C GLU A 367 -23.36 5.57 -23.97
N ASP A 368 -22.82 5.69 -22.76
CA ASP A 368 -22.32 6.97 -22.28
C ASP A 368 -21.03 7.35 -23.02
N SER A 369 -20.77 8.65 -23.21
CA SER A 369 -19.59 9.17 -23.94
C SER A 369 -18.26 8.61 -23.42
N GLU A 370 -18.12 8.46 -22.09
CA GLU A 370 -16.95 7.87 -21.45
C GLU A 370 -16.69 6.41 -21.95
N THR A 371 -17.76 5.62 -22.04
CA THR A 371 -17.65 4.23 -22.50
C THR A 371 -17.33 4.17 -24.00
N ALA A 372 -17.99 4.99 -24.79
CA ALA A 372 -17.80 5.02 -26.24
C ALA A 372 -16.35 5.42 -26.59
N ILE A 373 -15.75 6.39 -25.87
CA ILE A 373 -14.34 6.78 -26.03
C ILE A 373 -13.41 5.61 -25.66
N MET A 374 -13.67 4.91 -24.53
CA MET A 374 -12.86 3.77 -24.13
C MET A 374 -12.94 2.63 -25.13
N ASP A 375 -14.15 2.30 -25.63
CA ASP A 375 -14.34 1.25 -26.63
C ASP A 375 -13.67 1.59 -27.95
N ALA A 376 -13.67 2.86 -28.36
CA ALA A 376 -12.95 3.31 -29.55
C ALA A 376 -11.43 3.13 -29.38
N LYS A 377 -10.86 3.48 -28.22
CA LYS A 377 -9.42 3.27 -27.94
C LYS A 377 -9.04 1.79 -27.98
N TYR A 378 -9.83 0.93 -27.34
CA TYR A 378 -9.58 -0.52 -27.40
C TYR A 378 -9.80 -1.09 -28.81
N GLY A 379 -10.77 -0.57 -29.55
CA GLY A 379 -10.98 -0.90 -30.96
C GLY A 379 -9.76 -0.59 -31.82
N PHE A 380 -9.15 0.59 -31.62
CA PHE A 380 -7.91 0.98 -32.28
C PHE A 380 -6.76 0.02 -31.91
N ILE A 381 -6.54 -0.24 -30.61
CA ILE A 381 -5.50 -1.15 -30.12
C ILE A 381 -5.67 -2.54 -30.74
N HIS A 382 -6.88 -3.08 -30.70
CA HIS A 382 -7.17 -4.40 -31.28
C HIS A 382 -6.92 -4.45 -32.77
N GLY A 383 -7.32 -3.40 -33.50
CA GLY A 383 -7.05 -3.24 -34.93
C GLY A 383 -5.55 -3.22 -35.24
N ALA A 384 -4.77 -2.42 -34.50
CA ALA A 384 -3.33 -2.30 -34.65
C ALA A 384 -2.60 -3.62 -34.37
N LEU A 385 -2.98 -4.32 -33.27
CA LEU A 385 -2.41 -5.62 -32.94
C LEU A 385 -2.73 -6.69 -33.97
N LYS A 386 -3.94 -6.67 -34.56
CA LYS A 386 -4.33 -7.58 -35.63
C LYS A 386 -3.54 -7.31 -36.90
N GLU A 387 -3.30 -6.05 -37.25
CA GLU A 387 -2.52 -5.65 -38.43
C GLU A 387 -1.04 -5.97 -38.24
N ALA A 388 -0.49 -5.79 -37.00
CA ALA A 388 0.85 -6.20 -36.65
C ALA A 388 1.00 -7.74 -36.48
N LYS A 389 0.01 -8.53 -36.92
CA LYS A 389 0.01 -10.00 -36.90
C LYS A 389 0.25 -10.61 -35.51
N TYR A 390 -0.19 -9.92 -34.44
CA TYR A 390 -0.04 -10.44 -33.08
C TYR A 390 -0.73 -11.80 -32.96
N ARG A 391 0.06 -12.82 -32.63
CA ARG A 391 -0.41 -14.18 -32.33
C ARG A 391 0.22 -14.63 -31.03
N THR A 392 -0.62 -15.00 -30.08
CA THR A 392 -0.16 -15.60 -28.83
C THR A 392 0.34 -17.00 -29.11
N GLY A 393 1.58 -17.29 -28.72
CA GLY A 393 2.17 -18.62 -28.91
C GLY A 393 1.47 -19.67 -28.05
N ASN A 394 1.45 -20.92 -28.54
CA ASN A 394 0.79 -22.04 -27.86
C ASN A 394 1.61 -22.64 -26.69
N ASN A 395 2.76 -22.07 -26.33
CA ASN A 395 3.59 -22.59 -25.24
C ASN A 395 2.96 -22.28 -23.88
N ALA A 396 2.06 -23.18 -23.48
CA ALA A 396 1.24 -23.10 -22.26
C ALA A 396 2.03 -23.31 -20.96
N ASP A 397 3.29 -23.76 -21.00
CA ASP A 397 4.01 -24.30 -19.83
C ASP A 397 4.12 -23.35 -18.63
N THR A 398 4.33 -22.06 -18.84
CA THR A 398 4.46 -21.09 -17.73
C THR A 398 3.11 -20.76 -17.09
N TYR A 399 2.04 -20.72 -17.88
CA TYR A 399 0.69 -20.51 -17.39
C TYR A 399 0.12 -21.76 -16.71
N GLU A 400 0.42 -22.96 -17.24
CA GLU A 400 0.01 -24.22 -16.62
C GLU A 400 0.58 -24.36 -15.22
N TRP A 401 1.86 -23.99 -15.01
CA TRP A 401 2.47 -24.04 -13.69
C TRP A 401 1.81 -23.08 -12.69
N THR A 402 1.55 -21.82 -13.11
CA THR A 402 0.82 -20.84 -12.29
C THR A 402 -0.59 -21.32 -12.00
N HIS A 403 -1.29 -21.87 -13.00
CA HIS A 403 -2.64 -22.40 -12.83
C HIS A 403 -2.68 -23.62 -11.90
N ASN A 404 -1.74 -24.54 -12.03
CA ASN A 404 -1.63 -25.69 -11.15
C ASN A 404 -1.31 -25.30 -9.70
N LEU A 405 -0.42 -24.32 -9.50
CA LEU A 405 -0.16 -23.76 -8.17
C LEU A 405 -1.40 -23.07 -7.58
N ASP A 406 -2.10 -22.29 -8.38
CA ASP A 406 -3.31 -21.62 -7.93
C ASP A 406 -4.42 -22.60 -7.59
N ALA A 407 -4.54 -23.71 -8.34
CA ALA A 407 -5.49 -24.79 -8.04
C ALA A 407 -5.27 -25.38 -6.62
N ILE A 408 -4.02 -25.37 -6.13
CA ILE A 408 -3.67 -25.83 -4.79
C ILE A 408 -3.78 -24.68 -3.78
N LEU A 409 -3.12 -23.56 -4.04
CA LEU A 409 -2.95 -22.47 -3.08
C LEU A 409 -4.24 -21.68 -2.83
N THR A 410 -5.14 -21.61 -3.82
CA THR A 410 -6.45 -20.95 -3.68
C THR A 410 -7.60 -21.95 -3.53
N ASN A 411 -7.30 -23.22 -3.33
CA ASN A 411 -8.30 -24.26 -3.11
C ASN A 411 -9.12 -23.99 -1.85
N LYS A 412 -10.42 -24.26 -1.91
CA LYS A 412 -11.39 -24.02 -0.83
C LYS A 412 -11.01 -24.69 0.51
N TYR A 413 -10.41 -25.87 0.47
CA TYR A 413 -10.08 -26.66 1.65
C TYR A 413 -8.61 -26.56 2.06
N VAL A 414 -7.71 -26.44 1.08
CA VAL A 414 -6.25 -26.49 1.28
C VAL A 414 -5.63 -25.10 1.33
N GLY A 415 -6.22 -24.11 0.66
CA GLY A 415 -5.67 -22.77 0.57
C GLY A 415 -5.53 -22.05 1.92
N PHE A 416 -6.56 -22.15 2.77
CA PHE A 416 -6.51 -21.54 4.11
C PHE A 416 -5.50 -22.23 5.05
N PRO A 417 -5.43 -23.57 5.16
CA PRO A 417 -4.34 -24.24 5.89
C PRO A 417 -2.93 -23.90 5.39
N ILE A 418 -2.71 -23.87 4.07
CA ILE A 418 -1.40 -23.47 3.50
C ILE A 418 -1.07 -22.04 3.88
N PHE A 419 -2.04 -21.15 3.79
CA PHE A 419 -1.85 -19.74 4.18
C PHE A 419 -1.42 -19.63 5.65
N ILE A 420 -2.09 -20.34 6.58
CA ILE A 420 -1.72 -20.39 7.99
C ILE A 420 -0.30 -20.97 8.15
N MET A 421 0.03 -22.04 7.41
CA MET A 421 1.36 -22.64 7.46
C MET A 421 2.45 -21.63 7.02
N VAL A 422 2.22 -20.87 5.96
CA VAL A 422 3.15 -19.81 5.51
C VAL A 422 3.33 -18.75 6.61
N LEU A 423 2.24 -18.32 7.27
CA LEU A 423 2.33 -17.39 8.40
C LEU A 423 3.11 -17.98 9.58
N ILE A 424 2.88 -19.24 9.93
CA ILE A 424 3.62 -19.92 11.00
C ILE A 424 5.12 -19.97 10.66
N ILE A 425 5.48 -20.32 9.43
CA ILE A 425 6.88 -20.33 8.98
C ILE A 425 7.48 -18.92 9.07
N MET A 426 6.76 -17.90 8.63
CA MET A 426 7.21 -16.50 8.71
C MET A 426 7.47 -16.09 10.15
N PHE A 427 6.52 -16.28 11.06
CA PHE A 427 6.68 -15.91 12.47
C PHE A 427 7.72 -16.77 13.16
N ALA A 428 7.69 -18.09 12.97
CA ALA A 428 8.70 -18.99 13.56
C ALA A 428 10.13 -18.61 13.12
N SER A 429 10.33 -18.34 11.83
CA SER A 429 11.63 -17.88 11.35
C SER A 429 12.02 -16.53 11.94
N THR A 430 11.08 -15.59 12.06
CA THR A 430 11.34 -14.27 12.65
C THR A 430 11.80 -14.41 14.09
N PHE A 431 11.15 -15.25 14.89
CA PHE A 431 11.48 -15.41 16.32
C PHE A 431 12.70 -16.32 16.54
N TYR A 432 12.74 -17.52 15.97
CA TYR A 432 13.85 -18.45 16.22
C TYR A 432 15.15 -18.03 15.52
N VAL A 433 15.10 -17.63 14.25
CA VAL A 433 16.32 -17.22 13.53
C VAL A 433 16.73 -15.81 13.95
N GLY A 434 15.75 -14.92 14.22
CA GLY A 434 16.00 -13.54 14.66
C GLY A 434 16.57 -13.43 16.06
N ALA A 435 16.32 -14.40 16.94
CA ALA A 435 16.85 -14.41 18.31
C ALA A 435 18.40 -14.41 18.33
N TYR A 436 19.06 -15.24 17.50
CA TYR A 436 20.52 -15.29 17.51
C TYR A 436 21.23 -13.94 17.25
N PRO A 437 20.92 -13.20 16.17
CA PRO A 437 21.51 -11.88 15.99
C PRO A 437 21.04 -10.85 17.01
N GLN A 438 19.82 -11.03 17.55
CA GLN A 438 19.30 -10.18 18.63
C GLN A 438 20.17 -10.32 19.88
N ASP A 439 20.46 -11.55 20.35
CA ASP A 439 21.28 -11.82 21.53
C ASP A 439 22.70 -11.23 21.38
N TRP A 440 23.27 -11.31 20.14
CA TRP A 440 24.59 -10.69 19.89
C TRP A 440 24.57 -9.18 19.99
N ILE A 441 23.52 -8.53 19.49
CA ILE A 441 23.37 -7.07 19.57
C ILE A 441 23.11 -6.65 21.02
N GLU A 442 22.29 -7.41 21.74
CA GLU A 442 22.00 -7.18 23.15
C GLU A 442 23.29 -7.29 23.99
N ALA A 443 24.06 -8.35 23.80
CA ALA A 443 25.37 -8.50 24.45
C ALA A 443 26.33 -7.33 24.14
N CYS A 444 26.31 -6.81 22.90
CA CYS A 444 27.09 -5.64 22.51
C CYS A 444 26.62 -4.37 23.20
N VAL A 445 25.31 -4.14 23.29
CA VAL A 445 24.73 -2.99 24.01
C VAL A 445 25.07 -3.06 25.49
N THR A 446 24.92 -4.23 26.13
CA THR A 446 25.26 -4.46 27.53
C THR A 446 26.75 -4.22 27.78
N TRP A 447 27.63 -4.73 26.93
CA TRP A 447 29.07 -4.47 27.01
C TRP A 447 29.40 -2.98 26.93
N LEU A 448 28.72 -2.22 26.08
CA LEU A 448 28.86 -0.75 26.01
C LEU A 448 28.34 -0.07 27.28
N GLN A 449 27.24 -0.51 27.85
CA GLN A 449 26.69 0.01 29.11
C GLN A 449 27.65 -0.23 30.28
N GLU A 450 28.20 -1.44 30.43
CA GLU A 450 29.19 -1.79 31.42
C GLU A 450 30.50 -0.98 31.25
N GLY A 451 30.97 -0.83 29.99
CA GLY A 451 32.15 -0.03 29.69
C GLY A 451 31.99 1.43 30.10
N ILE A 452 30.86 2.06 29.87
CA ILE A 452 30.55 3.41 30.31
C ILE A 452 30.39 3.43 31.83
N GLY A 453 29.74 2.41 32.42
CA GLY A 453 29.55 2.24 33.82
C GLY A 453 30.85 2.24 34.63
N GLN A 454 31.89 1.59 34.10
CA GLN A 454 33.21 1.48 34.75
C GLN A 454 34.09 2.74 34.59
N HIS A 455 33.94 3.50 33.53
CA HIS A 455 34.86 4.60 33.18
C HIS A 455 34.29 5.99 33.51
N MET A 456 32.98 6.11 33.79
CA MET A 456 32.38 7.39 34.11
C MET A 456 32.01 7.48 35.59
N PRO A 457 32.27 8.65 36.26
CA PRO A 457 31.80 8.88 37.61
C PRO A 457 30.29 8.88 37.74
N ASP A 458 29.75 8.42 38.86
CA ASP A 458 28.32 8.38 39.09
C ASP A 458 27.70 9.80 39.06
N GLY A 459 26.59 9.93 38.37
CA GLY A 459 25.92 11.20 38.18
C GLY A 459 24.83 11.16 37.10
N PRO A 460 24.07 12.25 36.95
CA PRO A 460 22.94 12.30 36.04
C PRO A 460 23.34 12.11 34.54
N VAL A 461 24.57 12.50 34.18
CA VAL A 461 25.05 12.31 32.80
C VAL A 461 25.32 10.84 32.50
N LYS A 462 25.92 10.07 33.44
CA LYS A 462 26.12 8.64 33.34
C LYS A 462 24.78 7.90 33.17
N ALA A 463 23.85 8.19 34.09
CA ALA A 463 22.50 7.62 34.06
C ALA A 463 21.75 7.96 32.75
N MET A 464 21.86 9.22 32.28
CA MET A 464 21.28 9.61 31.00
C MET A 464 21.84 8.81 29.82
N LEU A 465 23.15 8.57 29.79
CA LEU A 465 23.80 7.83 28.71
C LEU A 465 23.45 6.34 28.77
N ILE A 466 23.47 5.72 29.94
CA ILE A 466 23.20 4.29 30.11
C ILE A 466 21.70 3.99 29.93
N ASP A 467 20.85 4.63 30.73
CA ASP A 467 19.42 4.30 30.80
C ASP A 467 18.60 5.06 29.74
N GLY A 468 18.90 6.35 29.53
CA GLY A 468 18.18 7.19 28.57
C GLY A 468 18.55 6.91 27.13
N VAL A 469 19.86 6.94 26.78
CA VAL A 469 20.33 6.82 25.40
C VAL A 469 20.53 5.36 25.00
N LEU A 470 21.40 4.63 25.70
CA LEU A 470 21.71 3.24 25.36
C LEU A 470 20.53 2.31 25.65
N GLY A 471 19.81 2.50 26.76
CA GLY A 471 18.59 1.75 27.05
C GLY A 471 17.50 2.00 26.00
N GLY A 472 17.28 3.27 25.61
CA GLY A 472 16.24 3.62 24.64
C GLY A 472 16.59 3.29 23.19
N VAL A 473 17.77 3.65 22.71
CA VAL A 473 18.20 3.36 21.34
C VAL A 473 18.59 1.90 21.19
N GLY A 474 19.25 1.32 22.23
CA GLY A 474 19.64 -0.08 22.26
C GLY A 474 18.44 -1.01 22.08
N SER A 475 17.33 -0.76 22.81
CA SER A 475 16.12 -1.58 22.69
C SER A 475 15.59 -1.64 21.26
N VAL A 476 15.72 -0.55 20.47
CA VAL A 476 15.26 -0.51 19.07
C VAL A 476 16.22 -1.26 18.14
N ILE A 477 17.52 -1.13 18.38
CA ILE A 477 18.55 -1.79 17.54
C ILE A 477 18.54 -3.29 17.79
N VAL A 478 18.28 -3.72 19.02
CA VAL A 478 18.16 -5.15 19.41
C VAL A 478 17.07 -5.85 18.61
N PHE A 479 15.94 -5.21 18.34
CA PHE A 479 14.84 -5.79 17.52
C PHE A 479 15.03 -5.66 16.00
N LEU A 480 16.06 -4.94 15.53
CA LEU A 480 16.31 -4.75 14.11
C LEU A 480 16.44 -6.06 13.30
N PRO A 481 17.14 -7.10 13.75
CA PRO A 481 17.25 -8.36 13.01
C PRO A 481 15.90 -9.02 12.77
N GLN A 482 15.05 -9.08 13.79
CA GLN A 482 13.71 -9.65 13.67
C GLN A 482 12.86 -8.88 12.66
N ILE A 483 12.92 -7.55 12.69
CA ILE A 483 12.24 -6.68 11.73
C ILE A 483 12.77 -6.90 10.31
N LEU A 484 14.07 -7.09 10.12
CA LEU A 484 14.67 -7.38 8.81
C LEU A 484 14.22 -8.74 8.27
N ILE A 485 14.17 -9.78 9.12
CA ILE A 485 13.67 -11.11 8.72
C ILE A 485 12.19 -11.03 8.35
N LEU A 486 11.39 -10.33 9.14
CA LEU A 486 9.98 -10.10 8.82
C LEU A 486 9.82 -9.39 7.46
N TYR A 487 10.59 -8.33 7.19
CA TYR A 487 10.58 -7.66 5.89
C TYR A 487 11.06 -8.56 4.74
N LEU A 488 12.00 -9.46 5.00
CA LEU A 488 12.48 -10.45 4.01
C LEU A 488 11.32 -11.34 3.54
N PHE A 489 10.58 -11.92 4.48
CA PHE A 489 9.42 -12.76 4.15
C PHE A 489 8.31 -11.99 3.45
N ILE A 490 8.03 -10.77 3.90
CA ILE A 490 7.01 -9.91 3.26
C ILE A 490 7.42 -9.58 1.82
N SER A 491 8.66 -9.15 1.61
CA SER A 491 9.17 -8.86 0.26
C SER A 491 9.15 -10.11 -0.61
N PHE A 492 9.49 -11.28 -0.06
CA PHE A 492 9.37 -12.55 -0.78
C PHE A 492 7.92 -12.86 -1.19
N MET A 493 6.96 -12.72 -0.28
CA MET A 493 5.53 -12.94 -0.59
C MET A 493 5.00 -11.91 -1.60
N GLU A 494 5.45 -10.66 -1.52
CA GLU A 494 5.10 -9.58 -2.43
C GLU A 494 5.63 -9.85 -3.85
N ASP A 495 6.95 -10.07 -3.97
CA ASP A 495 7.63 -10.25 -5.25
C ASP A 495 7.27 -11.60 -5.92
N SER A 496 6.95 -12.64 -5.14
CA SER A 496 6.49 -13.93 -5.66
C SER A 496 5.06 -13.91 -6.21
N GLY A 497 4.26 -12.88 -5.90
CA GLY A 497 2.83 -12.79 -6.23
C GLY A 497 1.90 -13.57 -5.28
N TYR A 498 2.42 -14.20 -4.23
CA TYR A 498 1.60 -14.91 -3.23
C TYR A 498 0.71 -13.97 -2.43
N MET A 499 1.14 -12.73 -2.22
CA MET A 499 0.43 -11.71 -1.46
C MET A 499 -0.97 -11.41 -2.04
N SER A 500 -1.09 -11.37 -3.36
CA SER A 500 -2.38 -11.18 -4.04
C SER A 500 -3.33 -12.35 -3.78
N ARG A 501 -2.81 -13.60 -3.72
CA ARG A 501 -3.62 -14.79 -3.42
C ARG A 501 -4.08 -14.81 -1.95
N ALA A 502 -3.21 -14.43 -1.04
CA ALA A 502 -3.58 -14.27 0.38
C ALA A 502 -4.69 -13.23 0.55
N ALA A 503 -4.58 -12.08 -0.12
CA ALA A 503 -5.63 -11.06 -0.13
C ALA A 503 -6.94 -11.59 -0.75
N PHE A 504 -6.87 -12.36 -1.83
CA PHE A 504 -8.01 -13.02 -2.46
C PHE A 504 -8.74 -13.99 -1.52
N ILE A 505 -8.01 -14.84 -0.80
CA ILE A 505 -8.59 -15.79 0.15
C ILE A 505 -9.33 -15.05 1.28
N MET A 506 -8.78 -13.93 1.74
CA MET A 506 -9.26 -13.21 2.93
C MET A 506 -10.24 -12.09 2.61
N ASP A 507 -10.48 -11.76 1.33
CA ASP A 507 -11.29 -10.60 0.96
C ASP A 507 -12.70 -10.63 1.54
N LYS A 508 -13.38 -11.77 1.49
CA LYS A 508 -14.73 -11.91 2.05
C LYS A 508 -14.80 -11.58 3.54
N LEU A 509 -13.76 -11.95 4.31
CA LEU A 509 -13.69 -11.64 5.73
C LEU A 509 -13.47 -10.15 5.94
N MET A 510 -12.55 -9.56 5.19
CA MET A 510 -12.24 -8.13 5.27
C MET A 510 -13.42 -7.26 4.83
N HIS A 511 -14.13 -7.67 3.79
CA HIS A 511 -15.34 -6.97 3.34
C HIS A 511 -16.45 -6.92 4.41
N LYS A 512 -16.65 -8.00 5.16
CA LYS A 512 -17.59 -7.99 6.31
C LYS A 512 -17.21 -6.99 7.41
N MET A 513 -15.93 -6.61 7.46
CA MET A 513 -15.41 -5.57 8.35
C MET A 513 -15.48 -4.16 7.73
N GLY A 514 -15.88 -4.03 6.46
CA GLY A 514 -15.88 -2.79 5.68
C GLY A 514 -14.49 -2.39 5.18
N LEU A 515 -13.60 -3.35 4.97
CA LEU A 515 -12.22 -3.18 4.54
C LEU A 515 -11.96 -3.88 3.21
N HIS A 516 -10.91 -3.47 2.52
CA HIS A 516 -10.40 -4.13 1.32
C HIS A 516 -9.61 -5.40 1.69
N GLY A 517 -9.61 -6.44 0.85
CA GLY A 517 -8.87 -7.70 1.09
C GLY A 517 -7.39 -7.51 1.41
N LYS A 518 -6.72 -6.56 0.77
CA LYS A 518 -5.32 -6.21 1.04
C LYS A 518 -5.07 -5.69 2.47
N SER A 519 -6.11 -5.25 3.19
CA SER A 519 -6.00 -4.80 4.60
C SER A 519 -5.64 -5.93 5.56
N PHE A 520 -5.88 -7.17 5.17
CA PHE A 520 -5.57 -8.34 5.99
C PHE A 520 -4.08 -8.47 6.29
N ILE A 521 -3.22 -8.13 5.33
CA ILE A 521 -1.77 -8.27 5.44
C ILE A 521 -1.20 -7.35 6.53
N PRO A 522 -1.45 -6.01 6.51
CA PRO A 522 -1.09 -5.14 7.62
C PRO A 522 -1.61 -5.62 8.97
N LEU A 523 -2.85 -6.14 9.04
CA LEU A 523 -3.43 -6.61 10.29
C LEU A 523 -2.69 -7.82 10.87
N ILE A 524 -2.30 -8.77 10.05
CA ILE A 524 -1.46 -9.91 10.47
C ILE A 524 -0.07 -9.44 10.92
N MET A 525 0.55 -8.54 10.16
CA MET A 525 1.84 -7.96 10.54
C MET A 525 1.79 -7.24 11.89
N GLY A 526 0.62 -6.70 12.26
CA GLY A 526 0.37 -6.04 13.54
C GLY A 526 0.57 -6.95 14.75
N PHE A 527 0.48 -8.27 14.60
CA PHE A 527 0.82 -9.22 15.66
C PHE A 527 2.32 -9.31 15.92
N GLY A 528 3.17 -9.05 14.94
CA GLY A 528 4.59 -8.89 15.15
C GLY A 528 4.91 -7.47 15.63
N CYS A 529 4.85 -6.49 14.73
CA CYS A 529 5.14 -5.09 15.04
C CYS A 529 4.20 -4.14 14.29
N ASN A 530 3.58 -3.21 15.02
CA ASN A 530 2.65 -2.23 14.45
C ASN A 530 3.32 -1.21 13.51
N VAL A 531 4.59 -0.90 13.69
CA VAL A 531 5.31 0.08 12.86
C VAL A 531 5.42 -0.39 11.39
N PRO A 532 6.01 -1.56 11.08
CA PRO A 532 6.02 -2.09 9.73
C PRO A 532 4.61 -2.36 9.20
N ALA A 533 3.67 -2.75 10.06
CA ALA A 533 2.27 -2.95 9.71
C ALA A 533 1.62 -1.65 9.18
N VAL A 534 1.82 -0.51 9.85
CA VAL A 534 1.36 0.80 9.37
C VAL A 534 2.02 1.17 8.05
N MET A 535 3.33 0.95 7.91
CA MET A 535 4.04 1.25 6.65
C MET A 535 3.56 0.38 5.49
N SER A 536 3.18 -0.88 5.73
CA SER A 536 2.66 -1.78 4.69
C SER A 536 1.26 -1.40 4.19
N THR A 537 0.52 -0.54 4.90
CA THR A 537 -0.79 -0.06 4.43
C THR A 537 -0.72 0.73 3.12
N ARG A 538 0.47 1.12 2.66
CA ARG A 538 0.71 1.74 1.35
C ARG A 538 0.24 0.87 0.19
N THR A 539 0.22 -0.45 0.35
CA THR A 539 -0.26 -1.39 -0.67
C THR A 539 -1.78 -1.36 -0.87
N ILE A 540 -2.52 -0.67 0.03
CA ILE A 540 -3.97 -0.55 -0.03
C ILE A 540 -4.33 0.66 -0.90
N GLU A 541 -4.98 0.41 -2.03
CA GLU A 541 -5.36 1.43 -3.01
C GLU A 541 -6.46 2.37 -2.49
N SER A 542 -7.46 1.83 -1.77
CA SER A 542 -8.54 2.61 -1.20
C SER A 542 -8.04 3.48 -0.04
N ARG A 543 -8.07 4.81 -0.20
CA ARG A 543 -7.72 5.78 0.86
C ARG A 543 -8.54 5.56 2.13
N ARG A 544 -9.81 5.22 1.98
CA ARG A 544 -10.72 4.91 3.09
C ARG A 544 -10.26 3.67 3.84
N SER A 545 -10.12 2.54 3.14
CA SER A 545 -9.68 1.28 3.75
C SER A 545 -8.27 1.39 4.34
N ARG A 546 -7.36 2.11 3.68
CA ARG A 546 -6.01 2.40 4.17
C ARG A 546 -6.03 3.14 5.50
N LEU A 547 -6.82 4.22 5.60
CA LEU A 547 -6.94 5.01 6.83
C LEU A 547 -7.55 4.18 7.96
N VAL A 548 -8.69 3.50 7.71
CA VAL A 548 -9.34 2.67 8.73
C VAL A 548 -8.42 1.55 9.20
N THR A 549 -7.67 0.90 8.28
CA THR A 549 -6.69 -0.12 8.65
C THR A 549 -5.61 0.45 9.57
N MET A 550 -5.04 1.63 9.26
CA MET A 550 -4.07 2.29 10.15
C MET A 550 -4.65 2.61 11.53
N LEU A 551 -5.92 3.01 11.59
CA LEU A 551 -6.58 3.33 12.86
C LEU A 551 -6.78 2.11 13.76
N ILE A 552 -7.06 0.93 13.21
CA ILE A 552 -7.36 -0.29 13.98
C ILE A 552 -6.12 -1.15 14.28
N LEU A 553 -5.01 -0.95 13.55
CA LEU A 553 -3.75 -1.70 13.74
C LEU A 553 -3.26 -1.73 15.20
N PRO A 554 -3.31 -0.63 15.98
CA PRO A 554 -2.85 -0.65 17.38
C PRO A 554 -3.63 -1.59 18.30
N LEU A 555 -4.81 -2.05 17.89
CA LEU A 555 -5.61 -3.03 18.64
C LEU A 555 -5.09 -4.46 18.47
N MET A 556 -4.22 -4.72 17.48
CA MET A 556 -3.52 -6.00 17.33
C MET A 556 -2.44 -6.10 18.40
N SER A 557 -2.36 -7.27 19.07
CA SER A 557 -1.36 -7.53 20.09
C SER A 557 0.01 -7.72 19.46
N CYS A 558 0.90 -6.74 19.58
CA CYS A 558 2.27 -6.86 19.08
C CYS A 558 3.16 -7.65 20.05
N GLU A 559 4.30 -8.13 19.54
CA GLU A 559 5.29 -8.91 20.27
C GLU A 559 5.80 -8.22 21.55
N ALA A 560 6.03 -6.91 21.50
CA ALA A 560 6.50 -6.10 22.63
C ALA A 560 5.59 -6.15 23.88
N ARG A 561 4.37 -6.67 23.76
CA ARG A 561 3.45 -6.89 24.89
C ARG A 561 3.61 -8.27 25.53
N ILE A 562 4.23 -9.23 24.87
CA ILE A 562 4.35 -10.62 25.34
C ILE A 562 5.07 -10.72 26.69
N PRO A 563 6.19 -10.01 26.97
CA PRO A 563 6.87 -10.11 28.25
C PRO A 563 5.97 -9.77 29.46
N ILE A 564 5.19 -8.68 29.35
CA ILE A 564 4.26 -8.29 30.42
C ILE A 564 3.10 -9.29 30.55
N TYR A 565 2.62 -9.89 29.42
CA TYR A 565 1.59 -10.91 29.47
C TYR A 565 2.10 -12.15 30.20
N ILE A 566 3.28 -12.65 29.84
CA ILE A 566 3.89 -13.82 30.48
C ILE A 566 4.09 -13.54 31.97
N MET A 567 4.68 -12.40 32.35
CA MET A 567 4.94 -12.03 33.72
C MET A 567 3.66 -12.07 34.58
N ILE A 568 2.60 -11.37 34.17
CA ILE A 568 1.35 -11.30 34.94
C ILE A 568 0.57 -12.62 34.90
N ILE A 569 0.51 -13.29 33.74
CA ILE A 569 -0.24 -14.54 33.61
C ILE A 569 0.41 -15.66 34.40
N SER A 570 1.74 -15.79 34.41
CA SER A 570 2.45 -16.79 35.21
C SER A 570 2.31 -16.56 36.70
N THR A 571 2.21 -15.28 37.14
CA THR A 571 2.08 -14.88 38.54
C THR A 571 0.68 -15.15 39.11
N PHE A 572 -0.40 -14.82 38.39
CA PHE A 572 -1.76 -14.81 38.95
C PHE A 572 -2.66 -15.94 38.44
N PHE A 573 -2.28 -16.69 37.40
CA PHE A 573 -3.14 -17.71 36.84
C PHE A 573 -2.51 -19.08 36.88
N THR A 574 -3.30 -20.10 37.23
CA THR A 574 -2.86 -21.50 37.27
C THR A 574 -2.43 -21.97 35.89
N ARG A 575 -1.43 -22.86 35.82
CA ARG A 575 -0.79 -23.36 34.58
C ARG A 575 -1.81 -23.83 33.54
N ASN A 576 -2.92 -24.40 33.95
CA ASN A 576 -3.98 -24.90 33.07
C ASN A 576 -4.80 -23.78 32.42
N LEU A 577 -4.86 -22.57 33.02
CA LEU A 577 -5.64 -21.45 32.53
C LEU A 577 -4.78 -20.44 31.75
N GLN A 578 -3.44 -20.47 31.90
CA GLN A 578 -2.54 -19.48 31.29
C GLN A 578 -2.74 -19.35 29.76
N TRP A 579 -2.82 -20.48 29.06
CA TRP A 579 -3.02 -20.49 27.61
C TRP A 579 -4.40 -19.91 27.22
N LEU A 580 -5.42 -20.13 28.04
CA LEU A 580 -6.78 -19.62 27.79
C LEU A 580 -6.85 -18.11 27.99
N ILE A 581 -6.18 -17.58 29.01
CA ILE A 581 -6.07 -16.14 29.26
C ILE A 581 -5.31 -15.46 28.12
N MET A 582 -4.17 -16.04 27.69
CA MET A 582 -3.43 -15.53 26.53
C MET A 582 -4.32 -15.51 25.28
N LEU A 583 -5.01 -16.60 24.99
CA LEU A 583 -5.94 -16.69 23.86
C LEU A 583 -7.07 -15.64 23.96
N SER A 584 -7.61 -15.41 25.16
CA SER A 584 -8.68 -14.42 25.39
C SER A 584 -8.22 -13.01 25.01
N LEU A 585 -6.99 -12.62 25.36
CA LEU A 585 -6.42 -11.31 25.02
C LEU A 585 -6.34 -11.14 23.49
N TYR A 586 -5.85 -12.14 22.75
CA TYR A 586 -5.79 -12.07 21.30
C TYR A 586 -7.17 -11.97 20.67
N LEU A 587 -8.13 -12.77 21.15
CA LEU A 587 -9.50 -12.76 20.63
C LEU A 587 -10.20 -11.43 20.92
N ILE A 588 -10.00 -10.85 22.10
CA ILE A 588 -10.56 -9.54 22.45
C ILE A 588 -9.95 -8.44 21.56
N GLY A 589 -8.64 -8.47 21.33
CA GLY A 589 -7.98 -7.53 20.41
C GLY A 589 -8.57 -7.57 19.00
N ILE A 590 -8.74 -8.77 18.46
CA ILE A 590 -9.37 -8.99 17.14
C ILE A 590 -10.83 -8.52 17.16
N ALA A 591 -11.61 -8.87 18.18
CA ALA A 591 -13.02 -8.47 18.29
C ALA A 591 -13.17 -6.95 18.36
N MET A 592 -12.31 -6.27 19.13
CA MET A 592 -12.29 -4.81 19.20
C MET A 592 -11.87 -4.17 17.89
N ALA A 593 -10.90 -4.74 17.17
CA ALA A 593 -10.53 -4.27 15.85
C ALA A 593 -11.67 -4.38 14.84
N VAL A 594 -12.42 -5.50 14.84
CA VAL A 594 -13.63 -5.69 14.01
C VAL A 594 -14.70 -4.66 14.36
N LEU A 595 -14.96 -4.46 15.65
CA LEU A 595 -15.96 -3.50 16.13
C LEU A 595 -15.61 -2.07 15.70
N MET A 596 -14.37 -1.65 15.97
CA MET A 596 -13.88 -0.30 15.63
C MET A 596 -13.78 -0.10 14.12
N SER A 597 -13.42 -1.12 13.34
CA SER A 597 -13.44 -1.05 11.89
C SER A 597 -14.84 -0.70 11.36
N LYS A 598 -15.86 -1.44 11.80
CA LYS A 598 -17.26 -1.16 11.41
C LYS A 598 -17.71 0.23 11.86
N LEU A 599 -17.33 0.65 13.06
CA LEU A 599 -17.68 1.97 13.58
C LEU A 599 -17.04 3.08 12.72
N PHE A 600 -15.73 3.00 12.45
CA PHE A 600 -15.02 4.02 11.70
C PHE A 600 -15.45 4.07 10.23
N THR A 601 -15.71 2.92 9.63
CA THR A 601 -16.22 2.84 8.25
C THR A 601 -17.59 3.50 8.12
N LYS A 602 -18.47 3.35 9.14
CA LYS A 602 -19.84 3.88 9.10
C LYS A 602 -19.91 5.35 9.50
N VAL A 603 -19.12 5.80 10.47
CA VAL A 603 -19.29 7.11 11.12
C VAL A 603 -18.21 8.10 10.70
N LEU A 604 -16.93 7.67 10.68
CA LEU A 604 -15.79 8.59 10.62
C LEU A 604 -15.32 8.86 9.18
N VAL A 605 -15.25 7.82 8.36
CA VAL A 605 -14.69 7.92 7.00
C VAL A 605 -15.79 7.62 5.99
N LYS A 606 -16.54 8.67 5.62
CA LYS A 606 -17.55 8.60 4.55
C LYS A 606 -16.85 8.72 3.20
N GLY A 607 -17.17 7.86 2.26
CA GLY A 607 -16.67 7.87 0.88
C GLY A 607 -17.18 6.66 0.14
N GLU A 608 -17.19 6.71 -1.18
CA GLU A 608 -17.49 5.56 -2.01
C GLU A 608 -16.39 4.52 -1.86
N ASP A 609 -16.78 3.26 -1.73
CA ASP A 609 -15.81 2.16 -1.74
C ASP A 609 -15.25 2.03 -3.15
N THR A 610 -13.93 2.01 -3.27
CA THR A 610 -13.31 1.65 -4.54
C THR A 610 -13.65 0.20 -4.85
N PRO A 611 -14.06 -0.09 -6.10
CA PRO A 611 -14.40 -1.45 -6.49
C PRO A 611 -13.21 -2.38 -6.26
N PHE A 612 -13.50 -3.61 -5.84
CA PHE A 612 -12.50 -4.64 -5.67
C PHE A 612 -12.17 -5.28 -7.01
N VAL A 613 -11.27 -4.67 -7.74
CA VAL A 613 -10.71 -5.30 -8.95
C VAL A 613 -9.24 -5.57 -8.68
N MET A 614 -8.87 -6.83 -8.50
CA MET A 614 -7.53 -7.24 -8.15
C MET A 614 -6.93 -8.14 -9.21
N GLU A 615 -5.77 -7.75 -9.71
CA GLU A 615 -4.95 -8.62 -10.55
C GLU A 615 -4.27 -9.71 -9.75
N LEU A 616 -4.19 -10.89 -10.34
CA LEU A 616 -3.41 -12.00 -9.84
C LEU A 616 -2.19 -12.18 -10.76
N PRO A 617 -1.06 -11.51 -10.47
CA PRO A 617 0.14 -11.62 -11.29
C PRO A 617 0.65 -13.06 -11.33
N PRO A 618 1.30 -13.51 -12.40
CA PRO A 618 1.90 -14.85 -12.46
C PRO A 618 2.94 -14.99 -11.35
N TYR A 619 3.12 -16.22 -10.85
CA TYR A 619 4.18 -16.48 -9.87
C TYR A 619 5.56 -16.30 -10.47
N ARG A 620 6.40 -15.56 -9.75
CA ARG A 620 7.80 -15.32 -10.12
C ARG A 620 8.69 -15.54 -8.92
N PHE A 621 9.80 -16.22 -9.10
CA PHE A 621 10.80 -16.30 -8.04
C PHE A 621 11.64 -15.02 -8.03
N PRO A 622 11.64 -14.27 -6.90
CA PRO A 622 12.44 -13.07 -6.79
C PRO A 622 13.94 -13.41 -6.79
N THR A 623 14.74 -12.55 -7.40
CA THR A 623 16.19 -12.71 -7.33
C THR A 623 16.67 -12.38 -5.91
N THR A 624 17.60 -13.15 -5.37
CA THR A 624 18.17 -12.96 -4.02
C THR A 624 18.70 -11.54 -3.83
N LYS A 625 19.32 -10.96 -4.86
CA LYS A 625 19.86 -9.59 -4.84
C LYS A 625 18.76 -8.54 -4.70
N ALA A 626 17.64 -8.69 -5.42
CA ALA A 626 16.49 -7.78 -5.31
C ALA A 626 15.85 -7.88 -3.93
N LEU A 627 15.65 -9.11 -3.45
CA LEU A 627 15.06 -9.39 -2.15
C LEU A 627 15.84 -8.75 -1.00
N LEU A 628 17.18 -8.95 -0.97
CA LEU A 628 18.05 -8.36 0.04
C LEU A 628 18.09 -6.83 -0.04
N ARG A 629 18.09 -6.27 -1.25
CA ARG A 629 18.05 -4.81 -1.45
C ARG A 629 16.74 -4.23 -0.91
N HIS A 630 15.58 -4.80 -1.25
CA HIS A 630 14.27 -4.35 -0.78
C HIS A 630 14.18 -4.44 0.76
N THR A 631 14.64 -5.54 1.33
CA THR A 631 14.70 -5.72 2.79
C THR A 631 15.55 -4.66 3.46
N TRP A 632 16.76 -4.40 2.94
CA TRP A 632 17.65 -3.39 3.49
C TRP A 632 17.12 -1.97 3.36
N GLU A 633 16.50 -1.64 2.23
CA GLU A 633 15.88 -0.31 2.03
C GLU A 633 14.73 -0.07 3.02
N LYS A 634 13.86 -1.08 3.24
CA LYS A 634 12.78 -1.01 4.25
C LYS A 634 13.36 -0.88 5.66
N GLY A 635 14.41 -1.63 6.00
CA GLY A 635 15.10 -1.55 7.29
C GLY A 635 15.80 -0.19 7.52
N LYS A 636 16.46 0.34 6.49
CA LYS A 636 17.08 1.67 6.52
C LYS A 636 16.04 2.78 6.73
N GLN A 637 14.88 2.68 6.07
CA GLN A 637 13.78 3.63 6.27
C GLN A 637 13.23 3.56 7.69
N TYR A 638 13.10 2.35 8.26
CA TYR A 638 12.70 2.15 9.65
C TYR A 638 13.66 2.85 10.62
N LEU A 639 14.97 2.58 10.53
CA LEU A 639 15.98 3.19 11.39
C LEU A 639 15.99 4.72 11.26
N ARG A 640 15.95 5.24 10.05
CA ARG A 640 15.97 6.69 9.79
C ARG A 640 14.75 7.43 10.33
N LYS A 641 13.55 6.81 10.22
CA LYS A 641 12.31 7.43 10.69
C LYS A 641 12.14 7.32 12.21
N MET A 642 12.56 6.20 12.80
CA MET A 642 12.25 5.87 14.18
C MET A 642 13.38 6.27 15.15
N GLY A 643 14.65 6.13 14.76
CA GLY A 643 15.77 6.32 15.69
C GLY A 643 15.81 7.68 16.37
N GLY A 644 15.60 8.78 15.63
CA GLY A 644 15.60 10.12 16.22
C GLY A 644 14.41 10.39 17.16
N ILE A 645 13.23 9.90 16.83
CA ILE A 645 12.00 10.12 17.63
C ILE A 645 12.08 9.31 18.92
N ILE A 646 12.56 8.06 18.84
CA ILE A 646 12.69 7.19 20.01
C ILE A 646 13.76 7.71 20.94
N LEU A 647 14.91 8.16 20.41
CA LEU A 647 15.97 8.77 21.23
C LEU A 647 15.44 9.93 22.07
N VAL A 648 14.73 10.88 21.44
CA VAL A 648 14.18 12.03 22.18
C VAL A 648 13.14 11.56 23.21
N ALA A 649 12.26 10.64 22.84
CA ALA A 649 11.25 10.11 23.74
C ALA A 649 11.87 9.37 24.94
N SER A 650 12.90 8.55 24.72
CA SER A 650 13.59 7.83 25.79
C SER A 650 14.28 8.76 26.77
N ILE A 651 14.95 9.81 26.27
CA ILE A 651 15.56 10.81 27.13
C ILE A 651 14.51 11.55 27.99
N VAL A 652 13.36 11.89 27.40
CA VAL A 652 12.26 12.55 28.14
C VAL A 652 11.69 11.62 29.20
N VAL A 653 11.40 10.35 28.89
CA VAL A 653 10.87 9.38 29.85
C VAL A 653 11.88 9.12 30.95
N TRP A 654 13.17 8.94 30.60
CA TRP A 654 14.24 8.82 31.58
C TRP A 654 14.29 10.04 32.51
N ALA A 655 14.29 11.28 32.00
CA ALA A 655 14.34 12.49 32.81
C ALA A 655 13.16 12.61 33.78
N LEU A 656 11.95 12.24 33.33
CA LEU A 656 10.77 12.23 34.19
C LEU A 656 10.86 11.15 35.28
N GLY A 657 11.50 10.03 35.04
CA GLY A 657 11.74 8.94 36.00
C GLY A 657 12.91 9.21 36.94
N TYR A 658 13.94 9.89 36.47
CA TYR A 658 15.14 10.17 37.26
C TYR A 658 14.99 11.35 38.19
N PHE A 659 14.36 12.45 37.76
CA PHE A 659 14.25 13.67 38.57
C PHE A 659 12.91 13.78 39.32
N PRO A 660 12.92 14.40 40.57
CA PRO A 660 14.07 14.75 41.39
C PRO A 660 14.73 13.49 41.98
N HIS A 661 16.05 13.53 42.16
CA HIS A 661 16.84 12.41 42.68
C HIS A 661 17.48 12.77 44.02
N PRO A 662 16.74 12.70 45.15
CA PRO A 662 17.30 12.99 46.48
C PRO A 662 18.25 11.86 46.91
N GLU A 663 19.39 12.20 47.45
CA GLU A 663 20.37 11.24 47.97
C GLU A 663 19.84 10.55 49.24
N GLY A 664 20.14 9.26 49.41
CA GLY A 664 19.85 8.48 50.62
C GLY A 664 18.46 7.83 50.71
N LEU A 665 17.68 7.82 49.60
CA LEU A 665 16.41 7.12 49.51
C LEU A 665 16.58 5.77 48.80
N THR A 666 15.74 4.80 49.14
CA THR A 666 15.64 3.54 48.39
C THR A 666 15.13 3.78 46.96
N ASN A 667 15.46 2.88 46.01
CA ASN A 667 15.01 2.98 44.61
C ASN A 667 13.48 3.18 44.52
N GLN A 668 12.71 2.49 45.35
CA GLN A 668 11.25 2.66 45.41
C GLN A 668 10.81 4.05 45.83
N GLN A 669 11.46 4.61 46.88
CA GLN A 669 11.16 5.96 47.36
C GLN A 669 11.59 7.04 46.36
N GLN A 670 12.68 6.82 45.64
CA GLN A 670 13.13 7.72 44.59
C GLN A 670 12.13 7.74 43.43
N GLN A 671 11.64 6.59 43.01
CA GLN A 671 10.61 6.50 41.96
C GLN A 671 9.29 7.14 42.40
N GLU A 672 8.90 6.96 43.67
CA GLU A 672 7.70 7.57 44.23
C GLU A 672 7.76 9.10 44.24
N GLN A 673 8.94 9.66 44.44
CA GLN A 673 9.17 11.12 44.46
C GLN A 673 9.50 11.69 43.10
N SER A 674 9.82 10.85 42.09
CA SER A 674 10.09 11.27 40.72
C SER A 674 8.89 12.00 40.07
N TYR A 675 9.13 12.75 38.99
CA TYR A 675 8.03 13.42 38.30
C TYR A 675 7.02 12.41 37.76
N ILE A 676 7.48 11.25 37.25
CA ILE A 676 6.59 10.19 36.75
C ILE A 676 5.77 9.60 37.92
N GLY A 677 6.36 9.42 39.09
CA GLY A 677 5.68 8.97 40.31
C GLY A 677 4.59 9.94 40.77
N ARG A 678 4.88 11.26 40.78
CA ARG A 678 3.89 12.30 41.11
C ARG A 678 2.74 12.35 40.11
N ILE A 679 3.05 12.17 38.79
CA ILE A 679 2.03 12.07 37.74
C ILE A 679 1.17 10.84 38.00
N GLY A 680 1.76 9.66 38.31
CA GLY A 680 1.05 8.43 38.62
C GLY A 680 0.06 8.62 39.77
N LYS A 681 0.49 9.19 40.90
CA LYS A 681 -0.39 9.50 42.03
C LYS A 681 -1.50 10.51 41.70
N THR A 682 -1.23 11.46 40.82
CA THR A 682 -2.25 12.45 40.40
C THR A 682 -3.31 11.81 39.50
N VAL A 683 -2.91 10.81 38.74
CA VAL A 683 -3.79 10.10 37.77
C VAL A 683 -4.53 8.92 38.41
N GLU A 684 -4.02 8.36 39.52
CA GLU A 684 -4.62 7.23 40.26
C GLU A 684 -6.14 7.33 40.47
N PRO A 685 -6.75 8.50 40.85
CA PRO A 685 -8.19 8.61 41.05
C PRO A 685 -8.99 8.25 39.76
N VAL A 686 -8.43 8.50 38.61
CA VAL A 686 -9.06 8.20 37.30
C VAL A 686 -9.07 6.69 37.03
N PHE A 687 -8.01 5.98 37.47
CA PHE A 687 -7.87 4.53 37.27
C PHE A 687 -8.38 3.66 38.43
N LYS A 688 -8.78 4.29 39.53
CA LYS A 688 -9.39 3.61 40.68
C LYS A 688 -10.64 2.80 40.32
N LEU A 689 -11.38 3.22 39.27
CA LEU A 689 -12.53 2.51 38.74
C LEU A 689 -12.18 1.12 38.11
N GLN A 690 -10.91 0.91 37.80
CA GLN A 690 -10.37 -0.35 37.23
C GLN A 690 -9.60 -1.16 38.26
N GLY A 691 -9.52 -0.66 39.52
CA GLY A 691 -8.76 -1.28 40.58
C GLY A 691 -7.24 -1.08 40.49
N PHE A 692 -6.75 -0.14 39.65
CA PHE A 692 -5.31 0.12 39.55
C PHE A 692 -4.82 1.03 40.66
N ASN A 693 -3.59 0.77 41.12
CA ASN A 693 -2.85 1.61 42.01
C ASN A 693 -1.84 2.46 41.24
N TRP A 694 -1.27 3.49 41.89
CA TRP A 694 -0.29 4.38 41.28
C TRP A 694 0.95 3.64 40.70
N LYS A 695 1.34 2.47 41.24
CA LYS A 695 2.47 1.66 40.76
C LYS A 695 2.16 1.06 39.39
N LEU A 696 0.95 0.50 39.21
CA LEU A 696 0.45 0.00 37.91
C LEU A 696 0.35 1.14 36.90
N ASP A 697 -0.10 2.34 37.39
CA ASP A 697 -0.23 3.53 36.53
C ASP A 697 1.12 4.02 35.99
N ILE A 698 2.18 3.97 36.84
CA ILE A 698 3.54 4.30 36.39
C ILE A 698 4.00 3.31 35.33
N GLY A 699 3.75 2.01 35.52
CA GLY A 699 4.04 0.99 34.49
C GLY A 699 3.38 1.31 33.15
N LEU A 700 2.10 1.72 33.17
CA LEU A 700 1.39 2.14 31.96
C LEU A 700 1.99 3.39 31.32
N LEU A 701 2.37 4.39 32.11
CA LEU A 701 3.00 5.63 31.62
C LEU A 701 4.37 5.37 31.01
N ALA A 702 5.19 4.53 31.63
CA ALA A 702 6.48 4.11 31.08
C ALA A 702 6.32 3.38 29.74
N GLY A 703 5.28 2.55 29.63
CA GLY A 703 4.95 1.82 28.39
C GLY A 703 4.45 2.67 27.24
N VAL A 704 4.27 3.98 27.38
CA VAL A 704 4.01 4.92 26.29
C VAL A 704 5.25 5.03 25.41
N GLY A 705 6.45 5.01 25.97
CA GLY A 705 7.71 5.02 25.23
C GLY A 705 7.89 3.75 24.42
N ALA A 706 8.00 2.62 25.10
CA ALA A 706 8.12 1.28 24.55
C ALA A 706 7.40 0.28 25.46
N LYS A 707 6.74 -0.71 24.88
CA LYS A 707 5.87 -1.64 25.63
C LYS A 707 6.63 -2.59 26.55
N GLU A 708 7.83 -2.94 26.19
CA GLU A 708 8.75 -3.79 26.97
C GLU A 708 9.09 -3.14 28.31
N ILE A 709 9.17 -1.82 28.36
CA ILE A 709 9.51 -1.05 29.58
C ILE A 709 8.47 -1.26 30.70
N VAL A 710 7.22 -1.61 30.35
CA VAL A 710 6.19 -1.91 31.36
C VAL A 710 6.66 -3.03 32.30
N ALA A 711 7.16 -4.14 31.75
CA ALA A 711 7.58 -5.30 32.51
C ALA A 711 8.81 -4.97 33.42
N SER A 712 9.82 -4.29 32.85
CA SER A 712 11.00 -3.89 33.62
C SER A 712 10.67 -2.86 34.69
N THR A 713 9.83 -1.86 34.42
CA THR A 713 9.37 -0.89 35.41
C THR A 713 8.61 -1.55 36.55
N MET A 714 7.71 -2.49 36.23
CA MET A 714 6.98 -3.26 37.23
C MET A 714 7.93 -4.10 38.08
N GLY A 715 8.93 -4.75 37.46
CA GLY A 715 9.98 -5.48 38.16
C GLY A 715 10.71 -4.62 39.16
N VAL A 716 11.17 -3.42 38.77
CA VAL A 716 11.89 -2.50 39.65
C VAL A 716 11.02 -1.95 40.76
N ILE A 717 9.74 -1.59 40.51
CA ILE A 717 8.83 -1.03 41.48
C ILE A 717 8.44 -2.06 42.57
N TYR A 718 8.29 -3.31 42.18
CA TYR A 718 7.86 -4.41 43.08
C TYR A 718 9.03 -5.27 43.62
N SER A 719 10.29 -5.02 43.23
CA SER A 719 11.47 -5.65 43.81
C SER A 719 12.07 -4.78 44.93
N ASN A 720 12.16 -5.31 46.13
CA ASN A 720 12.82 -4.65 47.23
C ASN A 720 14.34 -4.93 47.30
N ASP A 721 14.88 -5.76 46.41
CA ASP A 721 16.28 -6.22 46.45
C ASP A 721 17.06 -5.81 45.20
N GLU A 722 18.30 -5.37 45.40
CA GLU A 722 19.28 -5.04 44.34
C GLU A 722 19.69 -6.25 43.50
N SER A 723 19.27 -7.47 43.87
CA SER A 723 19.67 -8.73 43.25
C SER A 723 18.88 -9.10 41.97
N PHE A 724 17.91 -8.30 41.54
CA PHE A 724 17.09 -8.62 40.35
C PHE A 724 17.82 -8.40 38.99
N GLY A 725 19.02 -7.83 39.02
CA GLY A 725 19.82 -7.51 37.82
C GLY A 725 20.84 -8.58 37.41
N ASP A 726 21.25 -9.47 38.31
CA ASP A 726 22.51 -10.19 38.12
C ASP A 726 22.40 -11.73 38.02
N ASP A 727 21.22 -12.34 38.11
CA ASP A 727 21.16 -13.82 38.10
C ASP A 727 20.44 -14.34 36.85
N ASN A 728 21.29 -14.66 35.84
CA ASN A 728 20.94 -15.42 34.63
C ASN A 728 20.63 -16.90 34.89
N SER A 729 20.29 -17.30 36.10
CA SER A 729 19.92 -18.69 36.40
C SER A 729 18.43 -18.91 36.10
N TYR A 730 18.13 -19.27 34.86
CA TYR A 730 16.83 -19.71 34.34
C TYR A 730 16.29 -21.00 35.00
N ASN A 731 16.87 -21.48 36.07
CA ASN A 731 16.61 -22.81 36.62
C ASN A 731 15.73 -22.87 37.86
N ASP A 732 15.16 -21.74 38.36
CA ASP A 732 14.18 -21.76 39.46
C ASP A 732 12.97 -20.87 39.17
N GLU A 733 12.09 -21.37 38.30
CA GLU A 733 10.89 -20.65 37.83
C GLU A 733 9.84 -20.40 38.96
N GLY A 734 9.95 -21.03 40.14
CA GLY A 734 8.94 -20.93 41.18
C GLY A 734 9.09 -19.74 42.14
N GLY A 735 10.32 -19.24 42.41
CA GLY A 735 10.56 -18.26 43.46
C GLY A 735 10.38 -16.78 43.09
N LYS A 736 10.73 -16.42 41.85
CA LYS A 736 10.73 -15.01 41.41
C LYS A 736 9.31 -14.41 41.29
N TYR A 737 8.31 -15.20 40.93
CA TYR A 737 6.95 -14.72 40.73
C TYR A 737 6.08 -14.76 41.99
N GLU A 738 6.46 -15.52 43.00
CA GLU A 738 5.73 -15.65 44.24
C GLU A 738 5.78 -14.35 45.08
N HIS A 739 6.89 -13.65 45.12
CA HIS A 739 7.03 -12.34 45.73
C HIS A 739 6.21 -11.27 44.99
N LEU A 740 6.18 -11.26 43.66
CA LEU A 740 5.39 -10.31 42.88
C LEU A 740 3.87 -10.51 43.14
N HIS A 741 3.41 -11.75 43.23
CA HIS A 741 2.04 -12.08 43.61
C HIS A 741 1.66 -11.50 44.95
N GLN A 742 2.52 -11.68 45.96
CA GLN A 742 2.26 -11.20 47.30
C GLN A 742 2.22 -9.68 47.36
N TYR A 743 3.21 -8.98 46.82
CA TYR A 743 3.28 -7.51 46.81
C TYR A 743 2.09 -6.85 46.10
N ILE A 744 1.69 -7.34 44.93
CA ILE A 744 0.53 -6.79 44.24
C ILE A 744 -0.75 -7.07 45.03
N THR A 745 -0.88 -8.26 45.61
CA THR A 745 -2.04 -8.62 46.41
C THR A 745 -2.14 -7.76 47.69
N ASP A 746 -1.03 -7.51 48.39
CA ASP A 746 -1.00 -6.68 49.59
C ASP A 746 -1.33 -5.21 49.27
N ASP A 747 -0.81 -4.65 48.17
CA ASP A 747 -1.16 -3.30 47.74
C ASP A 747 -2.67 -3.16 47.42
N ILE A 748 -3.26 -4.16 46.77
CA ILE A 748 -4.68 -4.16 46.44
C ILE A 748 -5.54 -4.39 47.69
N ALA A 749 -5.10 -5.25 48.60
CA ALA A 749 -5.73 -5.44 49.92
C ALA A 749 -5.81 -4.12 50.71
N GLN A 750 -4.71 -3.39 50.77
CA GLN A 750 -4.63 -2.08 51.43
C GLN A 750 -5.56 -1.07 50.72
N MET A 751 -5.59 -1.02 49.42
CA MET A 751 -6.42 -0.08 48.64
C MET A 751 -7.92 -0.30 48.85
N HIS A 752 -8.34 -1.57 48.98
CA HIS A 752 -9.75 -1.94 49.17
C HIS A 752 -10.14 -2.21 50.66
N GLY A 753 -9.20 -2.16 51.59
CA GLY A 753 -9.43 -2.44 53.03
C GLY A 753 -9.84 -3.92 53.28
N LEU A 754 -9.31 -4.85 52.48
CA LEU A 754 -9.57 -6.27 52.57
C LEU A 754 -8.42 -6.99 53.29
N ASN A 755 -8.71 -8.19 53.82
CA ASN A 755 -7.64 -9.07 54.28
C ASN A 755 -6.88 -9.64 53.05
N PRO A 756 -5.54 -9.88 53.16
CA PRO A 756 -4.76 -10.39 52.00
C PRO A 756 -5.34 -11.66 51.37
N ALA A 757 -5.91 -12.57 52.14
CA ALA A 757 -6.53 -13.79 51.64
C ALA A 757 -7.80 -13.53 50.79
N ASP A 758 -8.61 -12.54 51.23
CA ASP A 758 -9.83 -12.13 50.53
C ASP A 758 -9.54 -11.23 49.31
N ALA A 759 -8.33 -10.66 49.27
CA ALA A 759 -7.91 -9.78 48.19
C ALA A 759 -7.39 -10.52 46.96
N VAL A 760 -7.01 -11.81 47.03
CA VAL A 760 -6.46 -12.59 45.92
C VAL A 760 -7.39 -12.63 44.71
N PRO A 761 -8.69 -12.87 44.78
CA PRO A 761 -9.57 -12.85 43.59
C PRO A 761 -9.67 -11.44 42.95
N VAL A 762 -9.69 -10.37 43.82
CA VAL A 762 -9.75 -8.99 43.35
C VAL A 762 -8.43 -8.62 42.67
N ALA A 763 -7.29 -9.06 43.19
CA ALA A 763 -5.98 -8.84 42.61
C ALA A 763 -5.84 -9.54 41.25
N THR A 764 -6.34 -10.79 41.16
CA THR A 764 -6.37 -11.54 39.89
C THR A 764 -7.24 -10.84 38.85
N LEU A 765 -8.40 -10.32 39.24
CA LEU A 765 -9.27 -9.55 38.37
C LEU A 765 -8.60 -8.23 37.93
N THR A 766 -7.98 -7.51 38.87
CA THR A 766 -7.23 -6.28 38.59
C THR A 766 -6.12 -6.53 37.60
N CYS A 767 -5.33 -7.59 37.78
CA CYS A 767 -4.27 -7.98 36.86
C CYS A 767 -4.79 -8.35 35.47
N TYR A 768 -5.93 -9.03 35.34
CA TYR A 768 -6.57 -9.29 34.07
C TYR A 768 -7.03 -7.98 33.39
N CYS A 769 -7.63 -7.07 34.16
CA CYS A 769 -8.01 -5.73 33.64
C CYS A 769 -6.80 -4.90 33.21
N PHE A 770 -5.67 -5.03 33.92
CA PHE A 770 -4.41 -4.41 33.53
C PHE A 770 -3.88 -4.97 32.22
N LEU A 771 -3.93 -6.28 32.01
CA LEU A 771 -3.58 -6.91 30.72
C LEU A 771 -4.48 -6.43 29.58
N LEU A 772 -5.79 -6.28 29.81
CA LEU A 772 -6.73 -5.72 28.84
C LEU A 772 -6.41 -4.26 28.53
N PHE A 773 -6.05 -3.48 29.54
CA PHE A 773 -5.65 -2.12 29.36
C PHE A 773 -4.36 -2.03 28.54
N VAL A 774 -3.32 -2.82 28.86
CA VAL A 774 -2.06 -2.91 28.09
C VAL A 774 -2.31 -3.35 26.64
N LEU A 775 -3.30 -4.19 26.40
CA LEU A 775 -3.70 -4.60 25.04
C LEU A 775 -4.24 -3.42 24.22
N LEU A 776 -5.12 -2.59 24.78
CA LEU A 776 -5.95 -1.66 24.02
C LEU A 776 -5.46 -0.20 24.06
N TYR A 777 -4.63 0.18 25.07
CA TYR A 777 -4.27 1.58 25.31
C TYR A 777 -3.27 2.12 24.28
N PHE A 778 -2.88 3.35 24.49
CA PHE A 778 -1.95 4.14 23.69
C PHE A 778 -0.87 3.25 23.01
N PRO A 779 -0.74 3.25 21.68
CA PRO A 779 0.33 2.51 21.00
C PRO A 779 1.70 3.14 21.32
N CYS A 780 2.79 2.43 21.08
CA CYS A 780 4.13 3.00 21.28
C CYS A 780 4.32 4.26 20.41
N ILE A 781 5.18 5.18 20.87
CA ILE A 781 5.47 6.45 20.18
C ILE A 781 5.91 6.21 18.73
N ALA A 782 6.65 5.13 18.46
CA ALA A 782 7.06 4.73 17.13
C ALA A 782 5.85 4.49 16.18
N THR A 783 4.80 3.84 16.67
CA THR A 783 3.57 3.62 15.90
C THR A 783 2.84 4.94 15.61
N ILE A 784 2.76 5.84 16.58
CA ILE A 784 2.18 7.19 16.42
C ILE A 784 2.95 7.98 15.35
N ALA A 785 4.28 7.93 15.40
CA ALA A 785 5.15 8.56 14.41
C ALA A 785 4.97 7.96 13.01
N ALA A 786 4.81 6.64 12.91
CA ALA A 786 4.52 5.96 11.65
C ALA A 786 3.16 6.40 11.07
N ILE A 787 2.11 6.44 11.89
CA ILE A 787 0.78 6.89 11.47
C ILE A 787 0.84 8.35 10.99
N LYS A 788 1.52 9.25 11.71
CA LYS A 788 1.74 10.64 11.27
C LYS A 788 2.49 10.68 9.94
N GLY A 789 3.52 9.86 9.78
CA GLY A 789 4.30 9.78 8.55
C GLY A 789 3.47 9.31 7.34
N GLU A 790 2.60 8.32 7.52
CA GLU A 790 1.77 7.75 6.45
C GLU A 790 0.50 8.57 6.14
N THR A 791 -0.06 9.25 7.14
CA THR A 791 -1.25 10.10 6.94
C THR A 791 -0.93 11.55 6.61
N GLY A 792 0.33 11.99 6.82
CA GLY A 792 0.75 13.39 6.71
C GLY A 792 0.17 14.32 7.77
N SER A 793 -0.62 13.81 8.74
CA SER A 793 -1.40 14.64 9.67
C SER A 793 -1.26 14.20 11.13
N TRP A 794 -0.93 15.15 12.00
CA TRP A 794 -0.97 14.95 13.45
C TRP A 794 -2.38 14.68 14.01
N LYS A 795 -3.44 15.14 13.32
CA LYS A 795 -4.82 14.93 13.77
C LYS A 795 -5.16 13.46 13.90
N TRP A 796 -4.78 12.64 12.90
CA TRP A 796 -5.02 11.20 12.93
C TRP A 796 -4.16 10.47 13.96
N ALA A 797 -2.90 10.86 14.10
CA ALA A 797 -2.00 10.29 15.10
C ALA A 797 -2.50 10.54 16.53
N LEU A 798 -2.92 11.78 16.85
CA LEU A 798 -3.51 12.13 18.15
C LEU A 798 -4.87 11.49 18.36
N PHE A 799 -5.68 11.37 17.29
CA PHE A 799 -6.95 10.67 17.37
C PHE A 799 -6.76 9.21 17.78
N VAL A 800 -5.78 8.50 17.17
CA VAL A 800 -5.45 7.12 17.55
C VAL A 800 -5.04 7.04 19.01
N ALA A 801 -4.14 7.90 19.45
CA ALA A 801 -3.69 7.94 20.85
C ALA A 801 -4.86 8.14 21.83
N GLY A 802 -5.76 9.08 21.51
CA GLY A 802 -6.92 9.39 22.36
C GLY A 802 -7.95 8.27 22.40
N TYR A 803 -8.40 7.78 21.22
CA TYR A 803 -9.48 6.79 21.21
C TYR A 803 -9.05 5.43 21.76
N THR A 804 -7.78 4.99 21.50
CA THR A 804 -7.29 3.71 22.03
C THR A 804 -7.20 3.76 23.55
N THR A 805 -6.74 4.88 24.13
CA THR A 805 -6.69 5.07 25.58
C THR A 805 -8.08 5.13 26.20
N CYS A 806 -9.03 5.87 25.61
CA CYS A 806 -10.42 5.88 26.06
C CYS A 806 -11.06 4.49 25.97
N LEU A 807 -10.81 3.77 24.87
CA LEU A 807 -11.33 2.42 24.68
C LEU A 807 -10.80 1.46 25.76
N ALA A 808 -9.48 1.50 26.00
CA ALA A 808 -8.84 0.69 27.04
C ALA A 808 -9.45 1.00 28.42
N TRP A 809 -9.66 2.29 28.71
CA TRP A 809 -10.26 2.74 29.98
C TRP A 809 -11.68 2.21 30.14
N VAL A 810 -12.52 2.35 29.13
CA VAL A 810 -13.92 1.85 29.17
C VAL A 810 -13.97 0.35 29.32
N VAL A 811 -13.22 -0.40 28.48
CA VAL A 811 -13.28 -1.87 28.47
C VAL A 811 -12.77 -2.43 29.79
N SER A 812 -11.64 -1.95 30.31
CA SER A 812 -11.09 -2.43 31.58
C SER A 812 -11.97 -2.08 32.77
N ALA A 813 -12.56 -0.85 32.79
CA ALA A 813 -13.50 -0.46 33.84
C ALA A 813 -14.76 -1.32 33.84
N VAL A 814 -15.35 -1.57 32.67
CA VAL A 814 -16.54 -2.43 32.54
C VAL A 814 -16.24 -3.87 33.00
N VAL A 815 -15.10 -4.43 32.58
CA VAL A 815 -14.72 -5.80 32.99
C VAL A 815 -14.46 -5.86 34.50
N PHE A 816 -13.78 -4.87 35.09
CA PHE A 816 -13.54 -4.83 36.53
C PHE A 816 -14.84 -4.71 37.32
N GLN A 817 -15.72 -3.78 36.98
CA GLN A 817 -16.98 -3.56 37.71
C GLN A 817 -17.92 -4.76 37.58
N LEU A 818 -18.01 -5.36 36.38
CA LEU A 818 -18.79 -6.61 36.20
C LEU A 818 -18.15 -7.77 36.95
N GLY A 819 -16.84 -7.96 36.90
CA GLY A 819 -16.14 -9.03 37.61
C GLY A 819 -16.32 -8.93 39.12
N ARG A 820 -16.28 -7.70 39.67
CA ARG A 820 -16.48 -7.43 41.10
C ARG A 820 -17.90 -7.77 41.58
N LEU A 821 -18.90 -7.79 40.71
CA LEU A 821 -20.26 -8.21 41.06
C LEU A 821 -20.39 -9.73 41.30
N PHE A 822 -19.44 -10.51 40.78
CA PHE A 822 -19.42 -11.98 40.89
C PHE A 822 -18.41 -12.49 41.92
N LEU A 823 -17.53 -11.63 42.43
CA LEU A 823 -16.56 -11.88 43.49
C LEU A 823 -17.13 -11.41 44.82
#